data_5074d64852e5e97a767753023776759f
#
_entry.id   5074d64852e5e97a767753023776759f
#
_cell.length_a   1.000
_cell.length_b   1.000
_cell.length_c   1.000
_cell.angle_alpha   90.00
_cell.angle_beta   90.00
_cell.angle_gamma   90.00
#
_symmetry.space_group_name_H-M   'P 1'
#
loop_
_entity.id
_entity.type
_entity.pdbx_description
1 polymer ?
#
loop_
_entity_poly.entity_id
_entity_poly.type
_entity_poly.pdbx_seq_one_letter_code
_entity_poly.pdbx_strand_id
1 'polypeptide(L)'
;HWNTSFSAVEGLNNVQVRQVDVAGNTSSATSFSFTLDTAAAAPSVALTTDSGSSATDHVTNIGTLNVTGVETGATVQYSVDNGSHWSTSFSAVEGLNNVQVRQIDAAGNTSSATSFGFTLDTSAAAPSVALTTDSGSSATDHITNVGTLNVTGIETGATVQYSIDNGAHWNTTFSAVEGVNNVQVRQIDIAGNISNATSLSFTLDATAPSTLSWQFTGHTLTATTDTSDVWKVLVHDNTTNADYTATQQTAGTWTVSQQSLNLNKDSVTVTEWDTAGNSRSSTHVAPAGVAGSEINLALADPSGHASDLAVTIAGIPSGWTLNAGTDLGNGAWLVPTNDLGTLTVTPPASFTGATVLTVSETWTAADGSHAAATITDNVEAYAANAPIFAWSGDDQLTGSAGHDLFVVSQPIGNDTLHTFDLAADKIDLVGFTGIASFSDVQTHLADDANGNAVLTLGDGATITVTGVHSADLTSDNFVFDQEPVVQNAGVMTVNDGAMLPIGGIVENTGTIALGSTGDITRFEILAKSATLEGGGHVTLSDDSHNVVFGSTPDAALVNVDNTISGAGQLGAGQLTLVNEGTIVADGANALVIDTGAHAVANAGTLEATGGGGLVIESAVTNTGNLWANNGNLTIHGDVTGAGSATISGAATLEFGGASAENTTFADGAAGTLKLDQSAGFTGTVSGFGAGDSLDLTDVLFGDHTTLSFTANDAGTGGTLTVSDGVHTAQVALQGNLSGGSFQLAHDQGSGTVVTYVPPPLPHVQDV
;
A
#
# COMPACT_ATOMS: atom_id res chain seq x y z
N HIS A 1 50.85 -72.30 -78.44
CA HIS A 1 50.72 -71.98 -79.84
C HIS A 1 51.60 -70.76 -80.16
N TRP A 2 52.17 -70.65 -81.33
CA TRP A 2 52.90 -69.50 -81.84
C TRP A 2 52.10 -68.88 -82.97
N ASN A 3 51.82 -67.53 -82.79
CA ASN A 3 51.10 -66.72 -83.76
C ASN A 3 52.04 -65.70 -84.39
N THR A 4 51.71 -65.14 -85.56
CA THR A 4 52.50 -64.11 -86.22
C THR A 4 52.11 -62.66 -85.68
N SER A 5 51.14 -62.60 -84.85
CA SER A 5 50.72 -61.38 -84.18
C SER A 5 50.41 -61.64 -82.68
N PHE A 6 50.65 -60.68 -81.88
CA PHE A 6 50.29 -60.65 -80.46
C PHE A 6 49.39 -59.42 -80.16
N SER A 7 48.33 -59.63 -79.45
CA SER A 7 47.53 -58.55 -78.90
C SER A 7 47.64 -58.63 -77.38
N ALA A 8 48.08 -57.57 -76.76
CA ALA A 8 48.15 -57.49 -75.31
C ALA A 8 46.72 -57.45 -74.72
N VAL A 9 46.60 -58.09 -73.55
CA VAL A 9 45.39 -58.06 -72.72
C VAL A 9 45.65 -57.30 -71.43
N GLU A 10 44.62 -56.76 -70.88
CA GLU A 10 44.70 -56.08 -69.60
C GLU A 10 45.38 -56.96 -68.53
N GLY A 11 46.27 -56.35 -67.74
CA GLY A 11 47.06 -57.00 -66.72
C GLY A 11 48.41 -57.48 -67.21
N LEU A 12 48.98 -58.48 -66.51
CA LEU A 12 50.33 -58.99 -66.77
C LEU A 12 50.36 -59.83 -68.08
N ASN A 13 51.14 -59.33 -69.06
CA ASN A 13 51.38 -60.00 -70.33
C ASN A 13 52.77 -60.62 -70.28
N ASN A 14 52.83 -61.94 -70.44
CA ASN A 14 54.09 -62.69 -70.58
C ASN A 14 54.21 -63.20 -72.04
N VAL A 15 55.08 -62.59 -72.82
CA VAL A 15 55.21 -62.83 -74.23
C VAL A 15 56.55 -63.54 -74.50
N GLN A 16 56.50 -64.55 -75.34
CA GLN A 16 57.70 -65.15 -75.91
C GLN A 16 57.71 -64.87 -77.41
N VAL A 17 58.87 -64.40 -77.90
CA VAL A 17 59.05 -64.08 -79.31
C VAL A 17 60.17 -64.96 -79.85
N ARG A 18 59.94 -65.54 -80.99
CA ARG A 18 60.96 -66.28 -81.77
C ARG A 18 60.81 -65.94 -83.25
N GLN A 19 61.83 -66.18 -84.00
CA GLN A 19 61.77 -66.10 -85.45
C GLN A 19 61.89 -67.48 -86.09
N VAL A 20 61.26 -67.58 -87.24
CA VAL A 20 61.39 -68.78 -88.12
C VAL A 20 61.94 -68.25 -89.43
N ASP A 21 63.10 -68.83 -89.91
CA ASP A 21 63.73 -68.44 -91.15
C ASP A 21 63.00 -69.09 -92.35
N VAL A 22 63.41 -68.73 -93.60
CA VAL A 22 62.81 -69.17 -94.83
C VAL A 22 63.01 -70.69 -95.02
N ALA A 23 64.03 -71.30 -94.39
CA ALA A 23 64.31 -72.71 -94.41
C ALA A 23 63.57 -73.52 -93.33
N GLY A 24 62.73 -72.84 -92.42
CA GLY A 24 61.98 -73.48 -91.39
C GLY A 24 62.69 -73.58 -90.02
N ASN A 25 63.95 -73.11 -89.90
CA ASN A 25 64.66 -73.16 -88.62
C ASN A 25 64.08 -72.15 -87.63
N THR A 26 63.96 -72.58 -86.43
CA THR A 26 63.42 -71.74 -85.37
C THR A 26 64.52 -71.25 -84.42
N SER A 27 64.47 -69.93 -84.07
CA SER A 27 65.38 -69.41 -83.06
C SER A 27 64.97 -69.85 -81.65
N SER A 28 65.83 -69.70 -80.68
CA SER A 28 65.48 -69.71 -79.28
C SER A 28 64.44 -68.54 -79.00
N ALA A 29 63.49 -68.80 -78.07
CA ALA A 29 62.50 -67.82 -77.67
C ALA A 29 63.13 -66.82 -76.69
N THR A 30 62.83 -65.54 -76.90
CA THR A 30 63.10 -64.48 -75.94
C THR A 30 61.80 -64.10 -75.19
N SER A 31 61.84 -64.11 -73.89
CA SER A 31 60.70 -63.75 -73.05
C SER A 31 60.71 -62.25 -72.72
N PHE A 32 59.56 -61.65 -72.79
CA PHE A 32 59.33 -60.31 -72.39
C PHE A 32 58.02 -60.25 -71.56
N SER A 33 58.10 -59.66 -70.42
CA SER A 33 56.96 -59.47 -69.52
C SER A 33 56.66 -58.01 -69.28
N PHE A 34 55.46 -57.63 -69.45
CA PHE A 34 55.00 -56.25 -69.18
C PHE A 34 53.53 -56.27 -68.68
N THR A 35 53.17 -55.27 -67.96
CA THR A 35 51.76 -55.07 -67.56
C THR A 35 51.12 -54.02 -68.48
N LEU A 36 50.07 -54.46 -69.16
CA LEU A 36 49.15 -53.50 -69.81
C LEU A 36 48.14 -53.06 -68.85
N ASP A 37 48.01 -51.70 -68.68
CA ASP A 37 46.97 -51.06 -67.90
C ASP A 37 46.42 -49.96 -68.79
N THR A 38 45.12 -50.02 -69.08
CA THR A 38 44.45 -49.12 -70.03
C THR A 38 43.36 -48.29 -69.35
N ALA A 39 43.21 -48.40 -68.04
CA ALA A 39 42.14 -47.73 -67.34
C ALA A 39 42.54 -47.40 -65.92
N ALA A 40 42.25 -46.21 -65.55
CA ALA A 40 42.31 -45.75 -64.16
C ALA A 40 40.92 -45.70 -63.56
N ALA A 41 40.73 -46.22 -62.36
CA ALA A 41 39.48 -46.17 -61.64
C ALA A 41 39.21 -44.74 -61.11
N ALA A 42 37.96 -44.32 -61.05
CA ALA A 42 37.63 -43.04 -60.44
C ALA A 42 37.83 -43.07 -58.91
N PRO A 43 38.55 -42.16 -58.31
CA PRO A 43 38.68 -42.13 -56.87
C PRO A 43 37.36 -41.71 -56.19
N SER A 44 37.13 -42.13 -54.95
CA SER A 44 36.06 -41.60 -54.08
C SER A 44 36.60 -40.45 -53.24
N VAL A 45 35.77 -39.45 -53.03
CA VAL A 45 36.10 -38.21 -52.25
C VAL A 45 35.03 -37.93 -51.23
N ALA A 46 35.46 -37.57 -50.03
CA ALA A 46 34.64 -37.14 -48.93
C ALA A 46 35.42 -36.12 -48.09
N LEU A 47 34.78 -35.45 -47.16
CA LEU A 47 35.49 -34.71 -46.11
C LEU A 47 36.22 -35.68 -45.19
N THR A 48 37.41 -35.33 -44.69
CA THR A 48 38.10 -36.08 -43.65
C THR A 48 37.28 -36.02 -42.34
N THR A 49 36.68 -34.86 -42.07
CA THR A 49 35.78 -34.65 -40.97
C THR A 49 34.69 -33.70 -41.45
N ASP A 50 33.47 -34.12 -41.40
CA ASP A 50 32.30 -33.28 -41.55
C ASP A 50 31.92 -32.84 -40.14
N SER A 51 32.35 -31.60 -39.77
CA SER A 51 32.26 -31.08 -38.40
C SER A 51 30.92 -30.37 -38.16
N GLY A 52 30.62 -30.05 -36.91
CA GLY A 52 29.47 -29.27 -36.55
C GLY A 52 28.23 -30.08 -36.13
N SER A 53 27.06 -29.59 -36.48
CA SER A 53 25.78 -30.14 -36.01
C SER A 53 25.37 -31.45 -36.72
N SER A 54 25.87 -31.66 -37.93
CA SER A 54 25.60 -32.85 -38.74
C SER A 54 26.89 -33.38 -39.37
N ALA A 55 27.06 -34.69 -39.38
CA ALA A 55 28.23 -35.35 -40.01
C ALA A 55 27.96 -35.71 -41.47
N THR A 56 26.93 -35.16 -42.11
CA THR A 56 26.51 -35.51 -43.48
C THR A 56 25.91 -34.38 -44.29
N ASP A 57 25.95 -33.16 -43.79
CA ASP A 57 25.40 -31.98 -44.48
C ASP A 57 26.43 -31.26 -45.35
N HIS A 58 27.69 -31.70 -45.26
CA HIS A 58 28.83 -31.12 -45.97
C HIS A 58 29.05 -29.62 -45.63
N VAL A 59 28.69 -29.20 -44.44
CA VAL A 59 29.05 -27.90 -43.87
C VAL A 59 30.06 -28.11 -42.76
N THR A 60 31.28 -27.65 -42.94
CA THR A 60 32.38 -28.01 -42.05
C THR A 60 33.35 -26.88 -41.81
N ASN A 61 33.98 -26.85 -40.66
CA ASN A 61 35.12 -25.93 -40.40
C ASN A 61 36.49 -26.57 -40.75
N ILE A 62 36.51 -27.80 -41.33
CA ILE A 62 37.72 -28.51 -41.71
C ILE A 62 37.62 -28.92 -43.19
N GLY A 63 38.21 -28.12 -44.08
CA GLY A 63 38.12 -28.28 -45.53
C GLY A 63 39.05 -29.37 -46.11
N THR A 64 39.53 -30.31 -45.29
CA THR A 64 40.46 -31.38 -45.74
C THR A 64 39.67 -32.53 -46.35
N LEU A 65 40.07 -32.95 -47.55
CA LEU A 65 39.45 -34.05 -48.27
C LEU A 65 40.14 -35.38 -47.93
N ASN A 66 39.33 -36.42 -47.80
CA ASN A 66 39.74 -37.83 -47.77
C ASN A 66 39.47 -38.44 -49.16
N VAL A 67 40.54 -38.73 -49.90
CA VAL A 67 40.44 -39.34 -51.21
C VAL A 67 40.84 -40.83 -51.09
N THR A 68 39.92 -41.71 -51.44
CA THR A 68 40.11 -43.15 -51.34
C THR A 68 39.91 -43.77 -52.71
N GLY A 69 40.29 -45.08 -52.86
CA GLY A 69 40.29 -45.78 -54.16
C GLY A 69 41.39 -45.31 -55.09
N VAL A 70 42.48 -44.73 -54.55
CA VAL A 70 43.67 -44.36 -55.31
C VAL A 70 44.52 -45.54 -55.57
N GLU A 71 44.88 -45.79 -56.83
CA GLU A 71 45.73 -46.91 -57.26
C GLU A 71 47.16 -46.73 -56.79
N THR A 72 47.86 -47.83 -56.58
CA THR A 72 49.21 -47.76 -56.09
C THR A 72 50.14 -47.10 -57.12
N GLY A 73 50.76 -46.00 -56.72
CA GLY A 73 51.65 -45.20 -57.60
C GLY A 73 50.94 -44.15 -58.44
N ALA A 74 49.61 -44.02 -58.31
CA ALA A 74 48.82 -42.98 -59.01
C ALA A 74 49.06 -41.64 -58.43
N THR A 75 48.90 -40.62 -59.24
CA THR A 75 48.89 -39.18 -58.83
C THR A 75 47.48 -38.66 -58.82
N VAL A 76 47.03 -38.20 -57.63
CA VAL A 76 45.72 -37.56 -57.46
C VAL A 76 45.83 -36.10 -57.96
N GLN A 77 44.80 -35.68 -58.70
CA GLN A 77 44.67 -34.34 -59.21
C GLN A 77 43.28 -33.75 -58.82
N TYR A 78 43.28 -32.48 -58.54
CA TYR A 78 42.10 -31.68 -58.14
C TYR A 78 41.84 -30.57 -59.14
N SER A 79 40.60 -30.32 -59.44
CA SER A 79 40.12 -29.17 -60.22
C SER A 79 39.03 -28.44 -59.48
N VAL A 80 39.12 -27.09 -59.43
CA VAL A 80 38.10 -26.19 -58.85
C VAL A 80 37.35 -25.36 -59.90
N ASP A 81 37.67 -25.62 -61.19
CA ASP A 81 37.14 -24.90 -62.35
C ASP A 81 36.45 -25.83 -63.35
N ASN A 82 35.77 -26.84 -62.81
CA ASN A 82 35.01 -27.85 -63.55
C ASN A 82 35.85 -28.59 -64.59
N GLY A 83 37.11 -28.93 -64.24
CA GLY A 83 38.02 -29.74 -65.05
C GLY A 83 38.82 -28.96 -66.06
N SER A 84 38.78 -27.62 -66.06
CA SER A 84 39.55 -26.81 -67.00
C SER A 84 41.06 -26.81 -66.70
N HIS A 85 41.40 -26.79 -65.40
CA HIS A 85 42.79 -26.89 -64.92
C HIS A 85 42.87 -27.93 -63.80
N TRP A 86 44.00 -28.62 -63.69
CA TRP A 86 44.23 -29.69 -62.70
C TRP A 86 45.52 -29.44 -61.92
N SER A 87 45.45 -29.52 -60.59
CA SER A 87 46.54 -29.40 -59.65
C SER A 87 46.71 -30.64 -58.81
N THR A 88 47.92 -30.94 -58.35
CA THR A 88 48.23 -32.05 -57.44
C THR A 88 47.97 -31.70 -55.97
N SER A 89 47.56 -30.46 -55.70
CA SER A 89 47.17 -29.98 -54.37
C SER A 89 45.81 -29.28 -54.42
N PHE A 90 45.04 -29.37 -53.32
CA PHE A 90 43.79 -28.69 -53.10
C PHE A 90 43.84 -27.93 -51.77
N SER A 91 43.39 -26.70 -51.76
CA SER A 91 43.13 -25.95 -50.53
C SER A 91 41.72 -25.39 -50.62
N ALA A 92 40.88 -25.73 -49.62
CA ALA A 92 39.53 -25.20 -49.51
C ALA A 92 39.57 -23.71 -49.23
N VAL A 93 38.57 -22.96 -49.73
CA VAL A 93 38.36 -21.54 -49.49
C VAL A 93 37.06 -21.34 -48.72
N GLU A 94 36.96 -20.29 -47.98
CA GLU A 94 35.74 -19.93 -47.25
C GLU A 94 34.51 -19.88 -48.18
N GLY A 95 33.42 -20.48 -47.75
CA GLY A 95 32.18 -20.64 -48.50
C GLY A 95 32.11 -21.96 -49.32
N LEU A 96 31.34 -21.93 -50.42
CA LEU A 96 31.06 -23.13 -51.22
C LEU A 96 32.27 -23.54 -52.02
N ASN A 97 32.75 -24.78 -51.81
CA ASN A 97 33.79 -25.45 -52.56
C ASN A 97 33.18 -26.54 -53.46
N ASN A 98 33.41 -26.45 -54.80
CA ASN A 98 33.07 -27.47 -55.74
C ASN A 98 34.37 -28.02 -56.31
N VAL A 99 34.75 -29.24 -55.97
CA VAL A 99 36.00 -29.88 -56.39
C VAL A 99 35.72 -31.11 -57.22
N GLN A 100 36.49 -31.28 -58.30
CA GLN A 100 36.60 -32.51 -59.04
C GLN A 100 37.93 -33.20 -58.73
N VAL A 101 37.88 -34.48 -58.48
CA VAL A 101 39.08 -35.30 -58.16
C VAL A 101 39.18 -36.39 -59.14
N ARG A 102 40.41 -36.59 -59.73
CA ARG A 102 40.76 -37.69 -60.59
C ARG A 102 42.13 -38.24 -60.22
N GLN A 103 42.46 -39.34 -60.73
CA GLN A 103 43.83 -39.91 -60.64
C GLN A 103 44.43 -40.15 -62.03
N ILE A 104 45.74 -40.10 -62.08
CA ILE A 104 46.54 -40.58 -63.20
C ILE A 104 47.37 -41.75 -62.64
N ASP A 105 47.15 -42.97 -63.18
CA ASP A 105 47.79 -44.13 -62.69
C ASP A 105 49.28 -44.20 -63.10
N ALA A 106 49.99 -45.23 -62.68
CA ALA A 106 51.39 -45.39 -63.01
C ALA A 106 51.64 -45.68 -64.49
N ALA A 107 50.63 -46.14 -65.24
CA ALA A 107 50.67 -46.34 -66.65
C ALA A 107 50.35 -45.08 -67.50
N GLY A 108 49.82 -44.05 -66.85
CA GLY A 108 49.48 -42.76 -67.49
C GLY A 108 48.00 -42.63 -67.88
N ASN A 109 47.15 -43.62 -67.53
CA ASN A 109 45.71 -43.53 -67.78
C ASN A 109 45.09 -42.48 -66.79
N THR A 110 44.16 -41.73 -67.33
CA THR A 110 43.45 -40.71 -66.50
C THR A 110 42.04 -41.21 -66.21
N SER A 111 41.67 -41.26 -64.95
CA SER A 111 40.32 -41.64 -64.52
C SER A 111 39.26 -40.65 -64.91
N SER A 112 38.01 -41.03 -64.87
CA SER A 112 36.92 -40.10 -64.80
C SER A 112 37.00 -39.30 -63.46
N ALA A 113 36.52 -38.02 -63.48
CA ALA A 113 36.53 -37.19 -62.31
C ALA A 113 35.32 -37.49 -61.42
N THR A 114 35.51 -37.51 -60.10
CA THR A 114 34.48 -37.54 -59.10
C THR A 114 34.26 -36.07 -58.59
N SER A 115 33.03 -35.60 -58.66
CA SER A 115 32.65 -34.28 -58.16
C SER A 115 32.22 -34.37 -56.71
N PHE A 116 32.68 -33.39 -55.88
CA PHE A 116 32.30 -33.28 -54.49
C PHE A 116 32.09 -31.78 -54.15
N GLY A 117 30.96 -31.45 -53.49
CA GLY A 117 30.64 -30.11 -53.05
C GLY A 117 30.51 -30.05 -51.53
N PHE A 118 31.07 -29.04 -50.92
CA PHE A 118 30.95 -28.78 -49.49
C PHE A 118 31.08 -27.28 -49.22
N THR A 119 30.60 -26.81 -48.07
CA THR A 119 30.77 -25.45 -47.59
C THR A 119 31.81 -25.47 -46.48
N LEU A 120 32.87 -24.66 -46.65
CA LEU A 120 33.81 -24.36 -45.60
C LEU A 120 33.37 -23.14 -44.88
N ASP A 121 33.17 -23.19 -43.58
CA ASP A 121 32.91 -22.07 -42.69
C ASP A 121 33.85 -22.17 -41.48
N THR A 122 34.74 -21.22 -41.33
CA THR A 122 35.81 -21.26 -40.32
C THR A 122 35.61 -20.28 -39.17
N SER A 123 34.47 -19.59 -39.12
CA SER A 123 34.24 -18.53 -38.13
C SER A 123 32.77 -18.42 -37.76
N ALA A 124 32.50 -18.16 -36.49
CA ALA A 124 31.20 -17.77 -36.00
C ALA A 124 31.25 -16.35 -35.46
N ALA A 125 30.27 -15.54 -35.83
CA ALA A 125 30.14 -14.14 -35.33
C ALA A 125 29.73 -14.12 -33.85
N ALA A 126 30.22 -13.14 -33.08
CA ALA A 126 29.77 -12.98 -31.71
C ALA A 126 28.31 -12.46 -31.67
N PRO A 127 27.42 -13.07 -30.89
CA PRO A 127 26.06 -12.57 -30.73
C PRO A 127 26.05 -11.23 -29.95
N SER A 128 24.99 -10.44 -30.12
CA SER A 128 24.68 -9.32 -29.23
C SER A 128 23.67 -9.75 -28.20
N VAL A 129 23.83 -9.28 -26.97
CA VAL A 129 22.93 -9.58 -25.85
C VAL A 129 22.53 -8.30 -25.13
N ALA A 130 21.23 -8.16 -24.81
CA ALA A 130 20.66 -7.07 -24.03
C ALA A 130 19.50 -7.63 -23.20
N LEU A 131 18.98 -6.85 -22.24
CA LEU A 131 17.69 -7.13 -21.63
C LEU A 131 16.57 -6.99 -22.67
N THR A 132 15.55 -7.81 -22.59
CA THR A 132 14.33 -7.64 -23.42
C THR A 132 13.61 -6.37 -23.00
N THR A 133 13.58 -6.09 -21.69
CA THR A 133 13.03 -4.89 -21.08
C THR A 133 13.96 -4.49 -19.95
N ASP A 134 14.43 -3.25 -19.97
CA ASP A 134 15.09 -2.61 -18.84
C ASP A 134 14.03 -1.71 -18.19
N SER A 135 13.40 -2.24 -17.13
CA SER A 135 12.20 -1.67 -16.52
C SER A 135 12.53 -0.66 -15.41
N GLY A 136 11.51 -0.01 -14.86
CA GLY A 136 11.64 0.83 -13.68
C GLY A 136 12.01 2.28 -13.96
N SER A 137 12.88 2.82 -13.10
CA SER A 137 13.22 4.26 -13.08
C SER A 137 14.01 4.72 -14.29
N SER A 138 14.74 3.82 -14.95
CA SER A 138 15.59 4.11 -16.11
C SER A 138 15.63 2.91 -17.06
N ALA A 139 15.52 3.16 -18.36
CA ALA A 139 15.61 2.11 -19.39
C ALA A 139 17.07 1.80 -19.81
N THR A 140 18.08 2.19 -19.01
CA THR A 140 19.50 2.03 -19.34
C THR A 140 20.42 1.80 -18.15
N ASP A 141 19.88 1.61 -16.94
CA ASP A 141 20.68 1.38 -15.73
C ASP A 141 20.93 -0.10 -15.44
N HIS A 142 20.28 -0.98 -16.21
CA HIS A 142 20.35 -2.42 -16.07
C HIS A 142 19.85 -2.92 -14.72
N ILE A 143 18.92 -2.20 -14.09
CA ILE A 143 18.14 -2.66 -12.94
C ILE A 143 16.74 -2.95 -13.47
N THR A 144 16.27 -4.17 -13.35
CA THR A 144 15.04 -4.61 -14.00
C THR A 144 14.31 -5.66 -13.17
N ASN A 145 12.99 -5.67 -13.26
CA ASN A 145 12.17 -6.76 -12.72
C ASN A 145 11.91 -7.89 -13.74
N VAL A 146 12.44 -7.77 -14.97
CA VAL A 146 12.27 -8.76 -16.05
C VAL A 146 13.63 -9.27 -16.52
N GLY A 147 14.05 -10.42 -16.03
CA GLY A 147 15.37 -11.01 -16.30
C GLY A 147 15.52 -11.74 -17.65
N THR A 148 14.63 -11.49 -18.64
CA THR A 148 14.68 -12.11 -19.96
C THR A 148 15.67 -11.39 -20.88
N LEU A 149 16.43 -12.19 -21.65
CA LEU A 149 17.44 -11.67 -22.55
C LEU A 149 16.96 -11.65 -24.00
N ASN A 150 17.28 -10.57 -24.69
CA ASN A 150 17.19 -10.46 -26.14
C ASN A 150 18.57 -10.73 -26.75
N VAL A 151 18.73 -11.88 -27.41
CA VAL A 151 19.96 -12.26 -28.08
C VAL A 151 19.77 -12.15 -29.60
N THR A 152 20.60 -11.35 -30.25
CA THR A 152 20.53 -11.08 -31.68
C THR A 152 21.87 -11.33 -32.38
N GLY A 153 21.88 -11.33 -33.72
CA GLY A 153 23.09 -11.66 -34.48
C GLY A 153 23.40 -13.15 -34.50
N ILE A 154 22.38 -14.00 -34.34
CA ILE A 154 22.52 -15.44 -34.39
C ILE A 154 22.51 -15.93 -35.84
N GLU A 155 23.48 -16.72 -36.19
CA GLU A 155 23.58 -17.35 -37.51
C GLU A 155 22.49 -18.41 -37.71
N THR A 156 22.05 -18.56 -38.96
CA THR A 156 20.97 -19.52 -39.24
C THR A 156 21.39 -20.93 -38.85
N GLY A 157 20.64 -21.56 -37.95
CA GLY A 157 20.91 -22.93 -37.47
C GLY A 157 21.96 -23.03 -36.35
N ALA A 158 22.51 -21.89 -35.88
CA ALA A 158 23.45 -21.88 -34.77
C ALA A 158 22.77 -22.18 -33.44
N THR A 159 23.51 -22.75 -32.51
CA THR A 159 23.09 -23.02 -31.12
C THR A 159 23.63 -21.93 -30.20
N VAL A 160 22.74 -21.20 -29.52
CA VAL A 160 23.12 -20.23 -28.50
C VAL A 160 23.45 -20.93 -27.19
N GLN A 161 24.50 -20.45 -26.53
CA GLN A 161 24.94 -20.94 -25.23
C GLN A 161 25.17 -19.79 -24.26
N TYR A 162 24.84 -20.03 -22.98
CA TYR A 162 24.94 -19.07 -21.88
C TYR A 162 25.90 -19.62 -20.82
N SER A 163 26.68 -18.73 -20.21
CA SER A 163 27.55 -19.04 -19.06
C SER A 163 27.33 -17.99 -17.97
N ILE A 164 27.20 -18.42 -16.71
CA ILE A 164 27.08 -17.58 -15.52
C ILE A 164 28.32 -17.67 -14.61
N ASP A 165 29.33 -18.43 -15.02
CA ASP A 165 30.56 -18.68 -14.28
C ASP A 165 31.81 -18.23 -15.05
N ASN A 166 31.67 -17.15 -15.80
CA ASN A 166 32.74 -16.53 -16.60
C ASN A 166 33.35 -17.50 -17.66
N GLY A 167 32.49 -18.31 -18.27
CA GLY A 167 32.88 -19.22 -19.38
C GLY A 167 33.38 -20.56 -18.96
N ALA A 168 33.34 -20.92 -17.67
CA ALA A 168 33.78 -22.24 -17.20
C ALA A 168 32.81 -23.34 -17.62
N HIS A 169 31.50 -23.09 -17.58
CA HIS A 169 30.47 -24.00 -18.08
C HIS A 169 29.48 -23.26 -18.98
N TRP A 170 28.91 -23.98 -19.95
CA TRP A 170 28.00 -23.43 -20.94
C TRP A 170 26.73 -24.28 -21.05
N ASN A 171 25.57 -23.63 -21.02
CA ASN A 171 24.24 -24.22 -21.12
C ASN A 171 23.46 -23.62 -22.28
N THR A 172 22.48 -24.34 -22.80
CA THR A 172 21.59 -23.83 -23.86
C THR A 172 20.40 -23.02 -23.35
N THR A 173 20.23 -22.93 -22.04
CA THR A 173 19.18 -22.14 -21.37
C THR A 173 19.81 -21.24 -20.31
N PHE A 174 19.19 -20.10 -20.09
CA PHE A 174 19.51 -19.14 -19.04
C PHE A 174 18.24 -18.80 -18.26
N SER A 175 18.37 -18.71 -16.94
CA SER A 175 17.36 -18.15 -16.04
C SER A 175 18.05 -17.17 -15.11
N ALA A 176 17.58 -15.93 -15.07
CA ALA A 176 18.08 -14.92 -14.15
C ALA A 176 17.70 -15.30 -12.70
N VAL A 177 18.50 -14.88 -11.76
CA VAL A 177 18.25 -15.02 -10.31
C VAL A 177 18.21 -13.64 -9.66
N GLU A 178 17.51 -13.54 -8.56
CA GLU A 178 17.44 -12.32 -7.77
C GLU A 178 18.83 -11.75 -7.46
N GLY A 179 19.01 -10.43 -7.61
CA GLY A 179 20.27 -9.73 -7.46
C GLY A 179 21.10 -9.67 -8.74
N VAL A 180 22.42 -9.55 -8.61
CA VAL A 180 23.33 -9.32 -9.73
C VAL A 180 23.53 -10.57 -10.58
N ASN A 181 23.21 -10.46 -11.87
CA ASN A 181 23.41 -11.49 -12.90
C ASN A 181 24.55 -11.05 -13.82
N ASN A 182 25.57 -11.90 -13.95
CA ASN A 182 26.66 -11.76 -14.91
C ASN A 182 26.57 -12.91 -15.90
N VAL A 183 26.15 -12.64 -17.13
CA VAL A 183 25.95 -13.66 -18.15
C VAL A 183 26.87 -13.41 -19.33
N GLN A 184 27.45 -14.49 -19.86
CA GLN A 184 28.15 -14.52 -21.14
C GLN A 184 27.34 -15.31 -22.14
N VAL A 185 27.25 -14.83 -23.37
CA VAL A 185 26.50 -15.47 -24.46
C VAL A 185 27.41 -15.69 -25.65
N ARG A 186 27.40 -16.90 -26.22
CA ARG A 186 28.09 -17.27 -27.44
C ARG A 186 27.18 -18.11 -28.32
N GLN A 187 27.58 -18.28 -29.56
CA GLN A 187 26.92 -19.25 -30.45
C GLN A 187 27.92 -20.29 -30.98
N ILE A 188 27.39 -21.45 -31.30
CA ILE A 188 28.08 -22.49 -32.08
C ILE A 188 27.30 -22.60 -33.39
N ASP A 189 27.98 -22.31 -34.51
CA ASP A 189 27.38 -22.40 -35.84
C ASP A 189 27.14 -23.84 -36.30
N ILE A 190 26.58 -24.01 -37.49
CA ILE A 190 26.30 -25.32 -38.05
C ILE A 190 27.57 -26.09 -38.47
N ALA A 191 28.68 -25.37 -38.74
CA ALA A 191 29.99 -25.94 -39.06
C ALA A 191 30.81 -26.34 -37.83
N GLY A 192 30.35 -25.93 -36.62
CA GLY A 192 30.98 -26.21 -35.33
C GLY A 192 31.98 -25.17 -34.84
N ASN A 193 32.01 -23.97 -35.45
CA ASN A 193 32.81 -22.88 -34.92
C ASN A 193 32.13 -22.29 -33.68
N ILE A 194 32.95 -21.86 -32.72
CA ILE A 194 32.52 -21.22 -31.48
C ILE A 194 32.85 -19.76 -31.58
N SER A 195 31.84 -18.89 -31.43
CA SER A 195 32.04 -17.46 -31.44
C SER A 195 32.76 -16.95 -30.19
N ASN A 196 33.28 -15.74 -30.26
CA ASN A 196 33.60 -15.00 -29.05
C ASN A 196 32.34 -14.77 -28.22
N ALA A 197 32.48 -14.75 -26.89
CA ALA A 197 31.40 -14.50 -25.98
C ALA A 197 31.16 -12.98 -25.81
N THR A 198 29.92 -12.56 -25.75
CA THR A 198 29.48 -11.21 -25.34
C THR A 198 28.95 -11.28 -23.91
N SER A 199 29.35 -10.31 -23.09
CA SER A 199 28.96 -10.25 -21.67
C SER A 199 27.88 -9.19 -21.44
N LEU A 200 26.93 -9.51 -20.56
CA LEU A 200 25.95 -8.58 -20.00
C LEU A 200 25.96 -8.73 -18.48
N SER A 201 25.94 -7.59 -17.78
CA SER A 201 25.72 -7.53 -16.31
C SER A 201 24.47 -6.71 -16.04
N PHE A 202 23.56 -7.25 -15.22
CA PHE A 202 22.34 -6.57 -14.80
C PHE A 202 21.92 -7.02 -13.41
N THR A 203 21.10 -6.24 -12.75
CA THR A 203 20.48 -6.59 -11.46
C THR A 203 19.02 -6.96 -11.73
N LEU A 204 18.64 -8.18 -11.39
CA LEU A 204 17.24 -8.56 -11.30
C LEU A 204 16.74 -8.24 -9.89
N ASP A 205 15.69 -7.47 -9.81
CA ASP A 205 14.89 -7.26 -8.61
C ASP A 205 13.44 -7.58 -8.95
N ALA A 206 12.97 -8.70 -8.49
CA ALA A 206 11.62 -9.22 -8.75
C ALA A 206 10.75 -9.14 -7.48
N THR A 207 11.13 -8.31 -6.50
CA THR A 207 10.45 -8.19 -5.22
C THR A 207 9.76 -6.83 -5.13
N ALA A 208 8.45 -6.79 -4.93
CA ALA A 208 7.74 -5.53 -4.69
C ALA A 208 8.21 -4.88 -3.37
N PRO A 209 8.18 -3.53 -3.27
CA PRO A 209 8.50 -2.82 -2.03
C PRO A 209 7.78 -3.39 -0.81
N SER A 210 8.43 -3.42 0.36
CA SER A 210 7.93 -4.16 1.52
C SER A 210 7.03 -3.35 2.44
N THR A 211 7.14 -2.00 2.42
CA THR A 211 6.48 -1.11 3.37
C THR A 211 5.78 0.04 2.66
N LEU A 212 4.47 0.09 2.74
CA LEU A 212 3.68 1.25 2.35
C LEU A 212 2.59 1.48 3.39
N SER A 213 2.66 2.64 4.04
CA SER A 213 1.58 3.16 4.88
C SER A 213 1.35 4.62 4.55
N TRP A 214 0.16 5.13 4.86
CA TRP A 214 -0.14 6.51 4.60
C TRP A 214 -1.19 7.05 5.57
N GLN A 215 -1.13 8.34 5.78
CA GLN A 215 -2.07 9.05 6.62
C GLN A 215 -2.35 10.43 6.07
N PHE A 216 -3.45 10.96 6.47
CA PHE A 216 -3.84 12.31 6.16
C PHE A 216 -3.73 13.26 7.35
N THR A 217 -3.40 14.52 7.06
CA THR A 217 -3.53 15.64 8.01
C THR A 217 -4.04 16.85 7.23
N GLY A 218 -5.28 17.24 7.47
CA GLY A 218 -5.95 18.26 6.67
C GLY A 218 -6.02 17.84 5.19
N HIS A 219 -5.53 18.66 4.26
CA HIS A 219 -5.46 18.39 2.83
C HIS A 219 -4.11 17.80 2.38
N THR A 220 -3.35 17.20 3.31
CA THR A 220 -2.05 16.63 3.01
C THR A 220 -2.03 15.15 3.33
N LEU A 221 -1.82 14.32 2.29
CA LEU A 221 -1.49 12.91 2.45
C LEU A 221 0.02 12.77 2.64
N THR A 222 0.43 12.03 3.66
CA THR A 222 1.81 11.64 3.90
C THR A 222 1.92 10.13 3.77
N ALA A 223 2.72 9.66 2.81
CA ALA A 223 3.03 8.25 2.64
C ALA A 223 4.42 7.95 3.22
N THR A 224 4.53 6.81 3.89
CA THR A 224 5.77 6.23 4.39
C THR A 224 6.06 4.95 3.62
N THR A 225 7.24 4.89 3.01
CA THR A 225 7.70 3.83 2.12
C THR A 225 9.02 3.23 2.62
N ASP A 226 9.49 2.18 1.98
CA ASP A 226 10.88 1.74 2.13
C ASP A 226 11.84 2.87 1.78
N THR A 227 12.98 2.93 2.47
CA THR A 227 13.93 4.04 2.34
C THR A 227 14.97 3.82 1.25
N SER A 228 15.08 2.60 0.70
CA SER A 228 16.26 2.19 -0.06
C SER A 228 16.12 2.32 -1.58
N ASP A 229 14.94 2.14 -2.15
CA ASP A 229 14.78 1.97 -3.60
C ASP A 229 13.51 2.55 -4.23
N VAL A 230 12.56 3.06 -3.44
CA VAL A 230 11.35 3.70 -3.97
C VAL A 230 11.69 5.02 -4.65
N TRP A 231 11.36 5.12 -5.94
CA TRP A 231 11.62 6.29 -6.76
C TRP A 231 10.38 7.11 -7.12
N LYS A 232 9.18 6.52 -6.95
CA LYS A 232 7.90 7.16 -7.30
C LYS A 232 6.80 6.72 -6.36
N VAL A 233 5.97 7.69 -5.94
CA VAL A 233 4.71 7.46 -5.24
C VAL A 233 3.61 8.25 -5.95
N LEU A 234 2.48 7.60 -6.20
CA LEU A 234 1.28 8.17 -6.81
C LEU A 234 0.10 7.99 -5.86
N VAL A 235 -0.71 9.02 -5.74
CA VAL A 235 -2.01 8.97 -5.06
C VAL A 235 -3.09 9.06 -6.14
N HIS A 236 -3.87 8.01 -6.29
CA HIS A 236 -5.04 7.97 -7.16
C HIS A 236 -6.28 8.21 -6.31
N ASP A 237 -7.03 9.22 -6.64
CA ASP A 237 -8.33 9.50 -6.05
C ASP A 237 -9.38 8.68 -6.81
N ASN A 238 -9.90 7.65 -6.16
CA ASN A 238 -10.85 6.72 -6.76
C ASN A 238 -12.21 7.38 -7.01
N THR A 239 -12.56 8.40 -6.20
CA THR A 239 -13.82 9.13 -6.30
C THR A 239 -13.86 10.06 -7.51
N THR A 240 -12.79 10.83 -7.73
CA THR A 240 -12.69 11.80 -8.83
C THR A 240 -11.95 11.26 -10.05
N ASN A 241 -11.34 10.07 -9.95
CA ASN A 241 -10.47 9.45 -10.96
C ASN A 241 -9.28 10.36 -11.33
N ALA A 242 -8.69 11.01 -10.35
CA ALA A 242 -7.58 11.93 -10.52
C ALA A 242 -6.28 11.38 -9.92
N ASP A 243 -5.15 11.62 -10.61
CA ASP A 243 -3.83 11.20 -10.19
C ASP A 243 -3.01 12.36 -9.64
N TYR A 244 -2.37 12.15 -8.49
CA TYR A 244 -1.47 13.11 -7.85
C TYR A 244 -0.12 12.45 -7.57
N THR A 245 0.95 12.96 -8.21
CA THR A 245 2.31 12.49 -7.93
C THR A 245 2.80 13.08 -6.61
N ALA A 246 3.24 12.24 -5.70
CA ALA A 246 3.79 12.67 -4.41
C ALA A 246 5.20 13.24 -4.57
N THR A 247 5.57 14.14 -3.67
CA THR A 247 6.90 14.74 -3.58
C THR A 247 7.63 14.13 -2.38
N GLN A 248 8.83 13.61 -2.62
CA GLN A 248 9.68 13.08 -1.56
C GLN A 248 10.19 14.23 -0.66
N GLN A 249 9.91 14.14 0.63
CA GLN A 249 10.37 15.12 1.62
C GLN A 249 11.68 14.68 2.27
N THR A 250 11.74 13.42 2.66
CA THR A 250 12.93 12.73 3.19
C THR A 250 12.96 11.32 2.64
N ALA A 251 14.05 10.58 2.81
CA ALA A 251 14.09 9.17 2.43
C ALA A 251 12.94 8.41 3.12
N GLY A 252 12.12 7.72 2.34
CA GLY A 252 10.97 6.98 2.82
C GLY A 252 9.75 7.82 3.21
N THR A 253 9.74 9.14 3.00
CA THR A 253 8.58 10.00 3.30
C THR A 253 8.19 10.83 2.10
N TRP A 254 6.94 10.69 1.66
CA TRP A 254 6.38 11.34 0.49
C TRP A 254 5.11 12.10 0.85
N THR A 255 4.86 13.25 0.23
CA THR A 255 3.66 14.04 0.51
C THR A 255 2.97 14.50 -0.76
N VAL A 256 1.64 14.54 -0.68
CA VAL A 256 0.75 15.22 -1.62
C VAL A 256 -0.09 16.21 -0.82
N SER A 257 -0.06 17.49 -1.20
CA SER A 257 -0.94 18.52 -0.63
C SER A 257 -1.81 19.08 -1.73
N GLN A 258 -3.11 18.82 -1.69
CA GLN A 258 -4.08 19.27 -2.67
C GLN A 258 -5.38 19.69 -1.98
N GLN A 259 -5.89 20.88 -2.33
CA GLN A 259 -7.16 21.39 -1.81
C GLN A 259 -8.38 20.57 -2.29
N SER A 260 -8.23 19.83 -3.39
CA SER A 260 -9.27 18.96 -3.95
C SER A 260 -9.31 17.59 -3.30
N LEU A 261 -8.22 17.11 -2.68
CA LEU A 261 -8.25 15.89 -1.88
C LEU A 261 -8.98 16.17 -0.57
N ASN A 262 -10.09 15.53 -0.38
CA ASN A 262 -10.89 15.63 0.83
C ASN A 262 -10.88 14.29 1.57
N LEU A 263 -10.23 14.27 2.71
CA LEU A 263 -10.04 13.14 3.60
C LEU A 263 -11.29 12.42 4.07
N ASN A 264 -12.37 13.18 4.12
CA ASN A 264 -13.65 12.71 4.64
C ASN A 264 -14.58 12.21 3.53
N LYS A 265 -14.14 12.28 2.25
CA LYS A 265 -14.99 11.97 1.09
C LYS A 265 -14.32 11.09 0.06
N ASP A 266 -12.99 11.13 -0.05
CA ASP A 266 -12.30 10.53 -1.18
C ASP A 266 -11.68 9.18 -0.78
N SER A 267 -12.11 8.10 -1.43
CA SER A 267 -11.36 6.86 -1.43
C SER A 267 -10.08 7.04 -2.23
N VAL A 268 -8.93 6.69 -1.69
CA VAL A 268 -7.66 6.85 -2.36
C VAL A 268 -6.87 5.54 -2.39
N THR A 269 -6.20 5.32 -3.52
CA THR A 269 -5.18 4.28 -3.68
C THR A 269 -3.81 4.93 -3.77
N VAL A 270 -2.94 4.60 -2.83
CA VAL A 270 -1.54 5.04 -2.85
C VAL A 270 -0.71 3.93 -3.45
N THR A 271 0.08 4.25 -4.49
CA THR A 271 0.96 3.28 -5.15
C THR A 271 2.39 3.79 -5.15
N GLU A 272 3.32 2.94 -4.76
CA GLU A 272 4.76 3.16 -4.85
C GLU A 272 5.40 2.23 -5.87
N TRP A 273 6.53 2.66 -6.44
CA TRP A 273 7.35 1.86 -7.35
C TRP A 273 8.80 1.89 -6.90
N ASP A 274 9.46 0.72 -6.90
CA ASP A 274 10.90 0.61 -6.74
C ASP A 274 11.66 0.96 -8.03
N THR A 275 12.98 1.01 -7.95
CA THR A 275 13.85 1.35 -9.08
C THR A 275 13.83 0.34 -10.20
N ALA A 276 13.46 -0.92 -9.94
CA ALA A 276 13.32 -1.99 -10.92
C ALA A 276 11.94 -1.99 -11.60
N GLY A 277 10.94 -1.30 -11.02
CA GLY A 277 9.59 -1.16 -11.57
C GLY A 277 8.55 -2.08 -10.95
N ASN A 278 8.86 -2.79 -9.87
CA ASN A 278 7.83 -3.48 -9.10
C ASN A 278 7.01 -2.46 -8.31
N SER A 279 5.77 -2.79 -8.01
CA SER A 279 4.85 -1.87 -7.35
C SER A 279 4.17 -2.47 -6.14
N ARG A 280 3.83 -1.58 -5.20
CA ARG A 280 2.91 -1.86 -4.10
C ARG A 280 1.86 -0.77 -4.05
N SER A 281 0.61 -1.16 -3.85
CA SER A 281 -0.49 -0.23 -3.58
C SER A 281 -1.10 -0.48 -2.22
N SER A 282 -1.76 0.56 -1.70
CA SER A 282 -2.53 0.51 -0.45
C SER A 282 -3.82 1.29 -0.63
N THR A 283 -4.94 0.66 -0.28
CA THR A 283 -6.29 1.23 -0.37
C THR A 283 -7.03 0.93 0.92
N HIS A 284 -7.93 1.82 1.34
CA HIS A 284 -8.86 1.57 2.44
C HIS A 284 -10.24 1.29 1.86
N VAL A 285 -10.94 0.32 2.42
CA VAL A 285 -12.32 -0.06 2.09
C VAL A 285 -13.10 -0.16 3.40
N ALA A 286 -14.40 0.17 3.37
CA ALA A 286 -15.28 0.13 4.54
C ALA A 286 -16.47 -0.81 4.32
N PRO A 287 -16.30 -2.12 4.48
CA PRO A 287 -17.39 -3.08 4.50
C PRO A 287 -18.23 -2.95 5.77
N ALA A 288 -19.54 -2.87 5.64
CA ALA A 288 -20.47 -2.80 6.77
C ALA A 288 -21.64 -3.77 6.62
N GLY A 289 -22.18 -4.23 7.74
CA GLY A 289 -23.35 -5.12 7.74
C GLY A 289 -23.82 -5.49 9.14
N VAL A 290 -24.60 -6.56 9.23
CA VAL A 290 -25.23 -7.02 10.49
C VAL A 290 -24.41 -8.12 11.16
N ALA A 291 -24.14 -7.97 12.45
CA ALA A 291 -23.43 -8.96 13.25
C ALA A 291 -24.16 -10.33 13.23
N GLY A 292 -23.44 -11.42 12.98
CA GLY A 292 -23.97 -12.75 12.78
C GLY A 292 -24.43 -13.06 11.36
N SER A 293 -24.35 -12.09 10.44
CA SER A 293 -24.59 -12.25 9.01
C SER A 293 -23.32 -12.11 8.21
N GLU A 294 -23.33 -12.55 6.95
CA GLU A 294 -22.23 -12.38 6.02
C GLU A 294 -22.09 -10.90 5.63
N ILE A 295 -20.88 -10.36 5.69
CA ILE A 295 -20.51 -9.02 5.25
C ILE A 295 -19.56 -9.17 4.06
N ASN A 296 -19.89 -8.58 2.91
CA ASN A 296 -19.08 -8.63 1.71
C ASN A 296 -17.84 -7.77 1.91
N LEU A 297 -16.64 -8.32 1.68
CA LEU A 297 -15.37 -7.59 1.80
C LEU A 297 -15.05 -6.72 0.56
N ALA A 298 -15.90 -6.76 -0.47
CA ALA A 298 -15.79 -5.97 -1.70
C ALA A 298 -14.41 -6.08 -2.40
N LEU A 299 -13.76 -7.22 -2.29
CA LEU A 299 -12.49 -7.47 -2.96
C LEU A 299 -12.70 -7.70 -4.44
N ALA A 300 -11.76 -7.25 -5.26
CA ALA A 300 -11.77 -7.42 -6.71
C ALA A 300 -10.40 -7.89 -7.19
N ASP A 301 -10.37 -8.58 -8.34
CA ASP A 301 -9.11 -8.93 -8.98
C ASP A 301 -8.30 -7.66 -9.29
N PRO A 302 -7.00 -7.63 -8.94
CA PRO A 302 -6.16 -6.48 -9.24
C PRO A 302 -6.10 -6.17 -10.73
N SER A 303 -6.18 -4.91 -11.09
CA SER A 303 -6.09 -4.49 -12.49
C SER A 303 -4.74 -4.86 -13.09
N GLY A 304 -4.75 -5.48 -14.28
CA GLY A 304 -3.51 -5.91 -14.96
C GLY A 304 -2.92 -7.23 -14.46
N HIS A 305 -3.58 -7.92 -13.55
CA HIS A 305 -3.22 -9.28 -13.13
C HIS A 305 -3.14 -10.23 -14.34
N ALA A 306 -2.02 -10.95 -14.45
CA ALA A 306 -1.80 -11.93 -15.52
C ALA A 306 -1.68 -13.36 -14.98
N SER A 307 -1.00 -13.54 -13.85
CA SER A 307 -0.78 -14.85 -13.22
C SER A 307 -0.35 -14.71 -11.75
N ASP A 308 -0.33 -15.84 -11.06
CA ASP A 308 0.25 -16.03 -9.73
C ASP A 308 -0.36 -15.15 -8.63
N LEU A 309 -1.66 -14.78 -8.77
CA LEU A 309 -2.38 -14.05 -7.73
C LEU A 309 -2.46 -14.88 -6.45
N ALA A 310 -1.93 -14.34 -5.38
CA ALA A 310 -2.03 -14.88 -4.03
C ALA A 310 -2.64 -13.83 -3.09
N VAL A 311 -3.67 -14.21 -2.33
CA VAL A 311 -4.40 -13.33 -1.43
C VAL A 311 -4.40 -13.90 -0.02
N THR A 312 -3.98 -13.09 0.96
CA THR A 312 -4.04 -13.43 2.37
C THR A 312 -4.79 -12.34 3.13
N ILE A 313 -5.62 -12.73 4.11
CA ILE A 313 -6.30 -11.80 5.01
C ILE A 313 -5.76 -12.02 6.41
N ALA A 314 -5.36 -10.95 7.08
CA ALA A 314 -4.88 -10.95 8.45
C ALA A 314 -5.75 -10.05 9.34
N GLY A 315 -5.63 -10.21 10.66
CA GLY A 315 -6.38 -9.41 11.62
C GLY A 315 -7.78 -9.95 11.91
N ILE A 316 -8.17 -11.12 11.39
CA ILE A 316 -9.48 -11.72 11.64
C ILE A 316 -9.60 -12.08 13.13
N PRO A 317 -10.54 -11.47 13.87
CA PRO A 317 -10.69 -11.73 15.29
C PRO A 317 -11.14 -13.17 15.60
N SER A 318 -10.85 -13.65 16.79
CA SER A 318 -11.30 -14.98 17.23
C SER A 318 -12.83 -15.11 17.18
N GLY A 319 -13.31 -16.16 16.58
CA GLY A 319 -14.74 -16.45 16.42
C GLY A 319 -15.38 -15.86 15.16
N TRP A 320 -14.64 -15.08 14.38
CA TRP A 320 -15.06 -14.65 13.05
C TRP A 320 -14.71 -15.73 12.02
N THR A 321 -15.47 -15.82 10.94
CA THR A 321 -15.27 -16.80 9.87
C THR A 321 -15.35 -16.16 8.50
N LEU A 322 -14.60 -16.70 7.54
CA LEU A 322 -14.76 -16.41 6.12
C LEU A 322 -15.61 -17.49 5.44
N ASN A 323 -16.38 -17.13 4.41
CA ASN A 323 -17.14 -18.10 3.62
C ASN A 323 -16.25 -19.01 2.76
N ALA A 324 -15.01 -18.62 2.50
CA ALA A 324 -14.03 -19.39 1.73
C ALA A 324 -12.61 -19.13 2.23
N GLY A 325 -11.70 -20.09 2.00
CA GLY A 325 -10.30 -19.97 2.36
C GLY A 325 -9.83 -21.04 3.34
N THR A 326 -8.56 -20.95 3.70
CA THR A 326 -7.90 -21.85 4.68
C THR A 326 -7.36 -21.02 5.83
N ASP A 327 -7.81 -21.33 7.03
CA ASP A 327 -7.30 -20.72 8.26
C ASP A 327 -5.84 -21.17 8.48
N LEU A 328 -4.93 -20.21 8.54
CA LEU A 328 -3.51 -20.41 8.80
C LEU A 328 -3.17 -20.27 10.30
N GLY A 329 -4.16 -19.92 11.13
CA GLY A 329 -4.00 -19.60 12.55
C GLY A 329 -3.64 -18.15 12.80
N ASN A 330 -3.75 -17.72 14.07
CA ASN A 330 -3.45 -16.35 14.52
C ASN A 330 -4.24 -15.25 13.77
N GLY A 331 -5.45 -15.54 13.29
CA GLY A 331 -6.28 -14.58 12.55
C GLY A 331 -5.83 -14.35 11.11
N ALA A 332 -5.02 -15.23 10.54
CA ALA A 332 -4.59 -15.16 9.15
C ALA A 332 -5.26 -16.26 8.30
N TRP A 333 -5.68 -15.92 7.09
CA TRP A 333 -6.34 -16.81 6.13
C TRP A 333 -5.72 -16.69 4.75
N LEU A 334 -5.56 -17.85 4.06
CA LEU A 334 -5.24 -17.89 2.63
C LEU A 334 -6.54 -18.08 1.85
N VAL A 335 -6.80 -17.17 0.92
CA VAL A 335 -8.09 -17.05 0.23
C VAL A 335 -8.00 -17.60 -1.19
N PRO A 336 -9.05 -18.30 -1.72
CA PRO A 336 -9.14 -18.65 -3.13
C PRO A 336 -9.26 -17.39 -4.00
N THR A 337 -8.56 -17.39 -5.14
CA THR A 337 -8.41 -16.20 -6.01
C THR A 337 -9.32 -16.19 -7.24
N ASN A 338 -10.20 -17.15 -7.40
CA ASN A 338 -11.04 -17.30 -8.60
C ASN A 338 -12.34 -16.49 -8.58
N ASP A 339 -12.74 -15.94 -7.43
CA ASP A 339 -13.92 -15.07 -7.28
C ASP A 339 -13.84 -14.25 -6.00
N LEU A 340 -12.98 -13.23 -5.98
CA LEU A 340 -12.77 -12.39 -4.79
C LEU A 340 -14.00 -11.55 -4.43
N GLY A 341 -14.81 -11.15 -5.41
CA GLY A 341 -16.01 -10.31 -5.20
C GLY A 341 -17.12 -10.98 -4.41
N THR A 342 -17.06 -12.31 -4.21
CA THR A 342 -18.04 -13.07 -3.38
C THR A 342 -17.52 -13.40 -2.00
N LEU A 343 -16.33 -12.93 -1.65
CA LEU A 343 -15.75 -13.21 -0.34
C LEU A 343 -16.48 -12.43 0.74
N THR A 344 -16.93 -13.14 1.77
CA THR A 344 -17.62 -12.56 2.92
C THR A 344 -16.94 -12.95 4.22
N VAL A 345 -17.04 -12.06 5.21
CA VAL A 345 -16.69 -12.33 6.59
C VAL A 345 -17.96 -12.37 7.45
N THR A 346 -18.03 -13.27 8.41
CA THR A 346 -19.15 -13.36 9.35
C THR A 346 -18.65 -13.12 10.78
N PRO A 347 -18.94 -11.95 11.37
CA PRO A 347 -18.68 -11.70 12.78
C PRO A 347 -19.66 -12.49 13.66
N PRO A 348 -19.30 -12.84 14.91
CA PRO A 348 -20.26 -13.38 15.86
C PRO A 348 -21.42 -12.40 16.10
N ALA A 349 -22.66 -12.91 16.31
CA ALA A 349 -23.81 -12.06 16.59
C ALA A 349 -23.69 -11.22 17.90
N SER A 350 -22.70 -11.53 18.74
CA SER A 350 -22.40 -10.79 19.97
C SER A 350 -21.39 -9.66 19.76
N PHE A 351 -20.76 -9.55 18.58
CA PHE A 351 -19.85 -8.46 18.27
C PHE A 351 -20.63 -7.32 17.65
N THR A 352 -20.44 -6.11 18.17
CA THR A 352 -20.89 -4.86 17.54
C THR A 352 -19.77 -3.85 17.60
N GLY A 353 -19.62 -3.06 16.53
CA GLY A 353 -18.55 -2.08 16.39
C GLY A 353 -17.76 -2.25 15.11
N ALA A 354 -16.48 -1.92 15.13
CA ALA A 354 -15.62 -1.98 13.95
C ALA A 354 -14.25 -2.59 14.24
N THR A 355 -13.68 -3.26 13.21
CA THR A 355 -12.33 -3.83 13.28
C THR A 355 -11.66 -3.73 11.91
N VAL A 356 -10.34 -3.61 11.91
CA VAL A 356 -9.54 -3.55 10.69
C VAL A 356 -9.05 -4.95 10.34
N LEU A 357 -9.28 -5.35 9.08
CA LEU A 357 -8.65 -6.50 8.45
C LEU A 357 -7.62 -6.00 7.43
N THR A 358 -6.51 -6.73 7.30
CA THR A 358 -5.48 -6.42 6.31
C THR A 358 -5.48 -7.49 5.23
N VAL A 359 -5.84 -7.12 4.00
CA VAL A 359 -5.76 -7.97 2.83
C VAL A 359 -4.45 -7.69 2.11
N SER A 360 -3.66 -8.72 1.89
CA SER A 360 -2.41 -8.64 1.14
C SER A 360 -2.54 -9.45 -0.14
N GLU A 361 -2.32 -8.81 -1.26
CA GLU A 361 -2.36 -9.40 -2.60
C GLU A 361 -0.99 -9.30 -3.25
N THR A 362 -0.58 -10.35 -3.94
CA THR A 362 0.65 -10.35 -4.76
C THR A 362 0.37 -11.05 -6.08
N TRP A 363 0.88 -10.51 -7.19
CA TRP A 363 0.67 -11.06 -8.52
C TRP A 363 1.77 -10.67 -9.50
N THR A 364 1.79 -11.36 -10.65
CA THR A 364 2.60 -10.95 -11.80
C THR A 364 1.70 -10.19 -12.79
N ALA A 365 2.05 -8.95 -13.13
CA ALA A 365 1.35 -8.13 -14.09
C ALA A 365 1.58 -8.59 -15.54
N ALA A 366 0.79 -8.06 -16.50
CA ALA A 366 0.85 -8.46 -17.90
C ALA A 366 2.18 -8.12 -18.58
N ASP A 367 2.93 -7.16 -18.09
CA ASP A 367 4.28 -6.79 -18.55
C ASP A 367 5.39 -7.64 -17.93
N GLY A 368 5.04 -8.55 -17.01
CA GLY A 368 5.96 -9.43 -16.30
C GLY A 368 6.51 -8.85 -15.00
N SER A 369 6.13 -7.63 -14.63
CA SER A 369 6.50 -7.02 -13.35
C SER A 369 5.80 -7.70 -12.17
N HIS A 370 6.42 -7.65 -10.99
CA HIS A 370 5.80 -8.09 -9.75
C HIS A 370 5.10 -6.92 -9.08
N ALA A 371 3.89 -7.16 -8.61
CA ALA A 371 3.07 -6.17 -7.95
C ALA A 371 2.49 -6.73 -6.65
N ALA A 372 2.30 -5.86 -5.68
CA ALA A 372 1.62 -6.15 -4.44
C ALA A 372 0.57 -5.07 -4.14
N ALA A 373 -0.51 -5.46 -3.46
CA ALA A 373 -1.48 -4.53 -2.92
C ALA A 373 -1.73 -4.85 -1.45
N THR A 374 -2.02 -3.80 -0.69
CA THR A 374 -2.54 -3.93 0.67
C THR A 374 -3.86 -3.18 0.72
N ILE A 375 -4.92 -3.88 1.06
CA ILE A 375 -6.25 -3.31 1.27
C ILE A 375 -6.49 -3.34 2.78
N THR A 376 -6.85 -2.19 3.35
CA THR A 376 -7.25 -2.08 4.74
C THR A 376 -8.77 -2.06 4.78
N ASP A 377 -9.37 -3.16 5.20
CA ASP A 377 -10.81 -3.30 5.31
C ASP A 377 -11.25 -2.90 6.71
N ASN A 378 -11.96 -1.79 6.84
CA ASN A 378 -12.62 -1.38 8.07
C ASN A 378 -13.98 -2.04 8.16
N VAL A 379 -14.04 -3.25 8.70
CA VAL A 379 -15.29 -4.02 8.79
C VAL A 379 -16.12 -3.55 9.97
N GLU A 380 -17.34 -3.08 9.67
CA GLU A 380 -18.31 -2.59 10.63
C GLU A 380 -19.44 -3.61 10.82
N ALA A 381 -19.80 -3.89 12.05
CA ALA A 381 -20.86 -4.82 12.38
C ALA A 381 -21.87 -4.18 13.34
N TYR A 382 -23.09 -4.01 12.87
CA TYR A 382 -24.21 -3.47 13.63
C TYR A 382 -25.07 -4.58 14.23
N ALA A 383 -25.75 -4.30 15.33
CA ALA A 383 -26.64 -5.28 15.95
C ALA A 383 -27.80 -5.63 15.01
N ALA A 384 -28.37 -6.82 15.17
CA ALA A 384 -29.57 -7.23 14.42
C ALA A 384 -30.71 -6.20 14.59
N ASN A 385 -31.30 -5.78 13.48
CA ASN A 385 -32.32 -4.71 13.37
C ASN A 385 -31.83 -3.29 13.74
N ALA A 386 -30.56 -3.09 13.97
CA ALA A 386 -30.02 -1.73 14.05
C ALA A 386 -29.82 -1.16 12.64
N PRO A 387 -29.85 0.18 12.48
CA PRO A 387 -29.46 0.80 11.23
C PRO A 387 -28.01 0.45 10.84
N ILE A 388 -27.76 0.29 9.55
CA ILE A 388 -26.42 0.16 8.96
C ILE A 388 -26.08 1.55 8.41
N PHE A 389 -25.01 2.15 8.92
CA PHE A 389 -24.64 3.51 8.53
C PHE A 389 -23.56 3.51 7.46
N ALA A 390 -23.72 4.39 6.47
CA ALA A 390 -22.64 4.79 5.60
C ALA A 390 -21.83 5.91 6.27
N TRP A 391 -20.51 5.83 6.24
CA TRP A 391 -19.65 6.94 6.67
C TRP A 391 -19.59 8.03 5.58
N SER A 392 -18.79 9.05 5.77
CA SER A 392 -18.72 10.16 4.79
C SER A 392 -17.90 9.87 3.52
N GLY A 393 -17.30 8.69 3.39
CA GLY A 393 -16.54 8.22 2.21
C GLY A 393 -17.29 7.17 1.38
N ASP A 394 -16.54 6.34 0.61
CA ASP A 394 -17.10 5.24 -0.20
C ASP A 394 -17.32 4.00 0.68
N ASP A 395 -18.57 3.49 0.72
CA ASP A 395 -18.98 2.35 1.55
C ASP A 395 -19.38 1.11 0.75
N GLN A 396 -19.26 -0.05 1.41
CA GLN A 396 -19.70 -1.36 0.92
C GLN A 396 -20.68 -1.98 1.93
N LEU A 397 -21.93 -1.59 1.86
CA LEU A 397 -22.95 -1.98 2.84
C LEU A 397 -23.60 -3.29 2.43
N THR A 398 -23.73 -4.24 3.35
CA THR A 398 -24.30 -5.58 3.08
C THR A 398 -25.56 -5.80 3.90
N GLY A 399 -26.68 -6.04 3.21
CA GLY A 399 -27.95 -6.41 3.83
C GLY A 399 -27.93 -7.83 4.39
N SER A 400 -28.74 -8.05 5.40
CA SER A 400 -28.98 -9.36 6.03
C SER A 400 -30.26 -10.01 5.50
N ALA A 401 -30.67 -11.15 6.08
CA ALA A 401 -31.97 -11.76 5.77
C ALA A 401 -33.17 -11.08 6.49
N GLY A 402 -32.95 -9.92 7.11
CA GLY A 402 -33.94 -9.19 7.92
C GLY A 402 -34.61 -8.04 7.18
N HIS A 403 -35.01 -7.04 7.95
CA HIS A 403 -35.45 -5.74 7.50
C HIS A 403 -34.33 -4.76 7.82
N ASP A 404 -33.49 -4.45 6.84
CA ASP A 404 -32.35 -3.60 7.05
C ASP A 404 -32.68 -2.14 6.70
N LEU A 405 -32.19 -1.22 7.50
CA LEU A 405 -32.25 0.22 7.24
C LEU A 405 -30.84 0.72 6.95
N PHE A 406 -30.57 1.01 5.69
CA PHE A 406 -29.31 1.65 5.26
C PHE A 406 -29.44 3.16 5.43
N VAL A 407 -28.66 3.72 6.32
CA VAL A 407 -28.69 5.17 6.60
C VAL A 407 -27.52 5.84 5.87
N VAL A 408 -27.87 6.62 4.89
CA VAL A 408 -26.95 7.38 4.06
C VAL A 408 -27.14 8.86 4.34
N SER A 409 -26.15 9.52 4.90
CA SER A 409 -26.23 10.95 5.24
C SER A 409 -25.17 11.78 4.55
N GLN A 410 -25.55 12.95 4.03
CA GLN A 410 -24.61 13.86 3.38
C GLN A 410 -23.61 14.45 4.37
N PRO A 411 -22.28 14.51 4.07
CA PRO A 411 -21.65 14.10 2.82
C PRO A 411 -21.42 12.59 2.74
N ILE A 412 -21.44 12.06 1.50
CA ILE A 412 -21.12 10.66 1.21
C ILE A 412 -20.16 10.57 0.01
N GLY A 413 -19.56 9.39 -0.18
CA GLY A 413 -18.83 9.00 -1.38
C GLY A 413 -19.70 8.27 -2.42
N ASN A 414 -19.12 7.22 -3.03
CA ASN A 414 -19.83 6.32 -3.93
C ASN A 414 -20.10 5.00 -3.20
N ASP A 415 -21.29 4.85 -2.68
CA ASP A 415 -21.66 3.72 -1.85
C ASP A 415 -22.25 2.58 -2.68
N THR A 416 -21.99 1.35 -2.23
CA THR A 416 -22.55 0.15 -2.84
C THR A 416 -23.30 -0.68 -1.81
N LEU A 417 -24.56 -1.01 -2.13
CA LEU A 417 -25.42 -1.87 -1.33
C LEU A 417 -25.42 -3.26 -1.94
N HIS A 418 -25.03 -4.26 -1.15
CA HIS A 418 -25.04 -5.67 -1.50
C HIS A 418 -26.22 -6.38 -0.86
N THR A 419 -26.77 -7.41 -1.49
CA THR A 419 -27.85 -8.27 -0.95
C THR A 419 -29.11 -7.52 -0.49
N PHE A 420 -29.47 -6.42 -1.19
CA PHE A 420 -30.66 -5.61 -0.87
C PHE A 420 -31.95 -6.41 -1.15
N ASP A 421 -32.81 -6.61 -0.14
CA ASP A 421 -34.11 -7.25 -0.27
C ASP A 421 -35.20 -6.20 -0.58
N LEU A 422 -35.66 -6.18 -1.82
CA LEU A 422 -36.73 -5.27 -2.28
C LEU A 422 -38.02 -5.35 -1.45
N ALA A 423 -38.29 -6.48 -0.77
CA ALA A 423 -39.50 -6.66 0.00
C ALA A 423 -39.37 -6.18 1.45
N ALA A 424 -38.16 -5.99 1.95
CA ALA A 424 -37.89 -5.78 3.35
C ALA A 424 -37.06 -4.53 3.65
N ASP A 425 -36.06 -4.24 2.82
CA ASP A 425 -35.04 -3.24 3.11
C ASP A 425 -35.41 -1.83 2.67
N LYS A 426 -34.80 -0.86 3.36
CA LYS A 426 -35.00 0.56 3.10
C LYS A 426 -33.69 1.32 3.08
N ILE A 427 -33.65 2.37 2.29
CA ILE A 427 -32.59 3.38 2.24
C ILE A 427 -33.15 4.67 2.86
N ASP A 428 -32.52 5.15 3.91
CA ASP A 428 -32.83 6.46 4.50
C ASP A 428 -31.83 7.50 3.97
N LEU A 429 -32.37 8.48 3.25
CA LEU A 429 -31.61 9.59 2.69
C LEU A 429 -31.69 10.80 3.63
N VAL A 430 -30.60 11.03 4.41
CA VAL A 430 -30.55 12.05 5.47
C VAL A 430 -29.80 13.28 5.01
N GLY A 431 -30.45 14.43 5.05
CA GLY A 431 -29.83 15.75 4.81
C GLY A 431 -29.63 16.11 3.33
N PHE A 432 -30.16 15.35 2.37
CA PHE A 432 -30.01 15.64 0.95
C PHE A 432 -30.92 16.76 0.47
N THR A 433 -30.33 17.90 0.12
CA THR A 433 -31.10 19.03 -0.43
C THR A 433 -31.67 18.68 -1.80
N GLY A 434 -33.00 18.80 -1.95
CA GLY A 434 -33.71 18.54 -3.22
C GLY A 434 -34.14 17.08 -3.43
N ILE A 435 -33.91 16.19 -2.47
CA ILE A 435 -34.39 14.80 -2.45
C ILE A 435 -35.18 14.59 -1.15
N ALA A 436 -36.49 14.82 -1.22
CA ALA A 436 -37.40 14.71 -0.06
C ALA A 436 -38.54 13.73 -0.32
N SER A 437 -38.59 13.11 -1.48
CA SER A 437 -39.65 12.17 -1.87
C SER A 437 -39.13 11.16 -2.90
N PHE A 438 -39.81 10.05 -3.02
CA PHE A 438 -39.51 9.05 -4.06
C PHE A 438 -39.62 9.61 -5.49
N SER A 439 -40.47 10.61 -5.70
CA SER A 439 -40.54 11.30 -7.00
C SER A 439 -39.25 12.02 -7.34
N ASP A 440 -38.55 12.56 -6.35
CA ASP A 440 -37.25 13.20 -6.52
C ASP A 440 -36.19 12.11 -6.81
N VAL A 441 -36.19 11.02 -6.05
CA VAL A 441 -35.30 9.85 -6.29
C VAL A 441 -35.43 9.34 -7.73
N GLN A 442 -36.65 9.17 -8.25
CA GLN A 442 -36.88 8.68 -9.60
C GLN A 442 -36.23 9.50 -10.69
N THR A 443 -36.02 10.79 -10.46
CA THR A 443 -35.36 11.68 -11.45
C THR A 443 -33.85 11.53 -11.50
N HIS A 444 -33.26 10.88 -10.48
CA HIS A 444 -31.82 10.67 -10.31
C HIS A 444 -31.41 9.19 -10.39
N LEU A 445 -32.39 8.30 -10.64
CA LEU A 445 -32.21 6.84 -10.64
C LEU A 445 -32.11 6.30 -12.07
N ALA A 446 -31.06 5.51 -12.33
CA ALA A 446 -30.84 4.85 -13.62
C ALA A 446 -30.12 3.50 -13.42
N ASP A 447 -30.12 2.62 -14.42
CA ASP A 447 -29.32 1.41 -14.40
C ASP A 447 -27.91 1.68 -14.92
N ASP A 448 -26.90 1.05 -14.30
CA ASP A 448 -25.54 0.99 -14.82
C ASP A 448 -25.42 -0.01 -16.00
N ALA A 449 -24.20 -0.19 -16.53
CA ALA A 449 -23.95 -1.12 -17.64
C ALA A 449 -24.16 -2.61 -17.23
N ASN A 450 -24.16 -2.92 -15.95
CA ASN A 450 -24.37 -4.26 -15.40
C ASN A 450 -25.84 -4.50 -15.01
N GLY A 451 -26.69 -3.46 -15.11
CA GLY A 451 -28.09 -3.51 -14.75
C GLY A 451 -28.37 -3.27 -13.26
N ASN A 452 -27.41 -2.71 -12.51
CA ASN A 452 -27.63 -2.30 -11.14
C ASN A 452 -28.28 -0.93 -11.07
N ALA A 453 -29.18 -0.71 -10.13
CA ALA A 453 -29.76 0.60 -9.87
C ALA A 453 -28.70 1.55 -9.29
N VAL A 454 -28.55 2.72 -9.89
CA VAL A 454 -27.65 3.78 -9.44
C VAL A 454 -28.46 5.05 -9.20
N LEU A 455 -28.45 5.52 -7.97
CA LEU A 455 -28.98 6.83 -7.56
C LEU A 455 -27.84 7.84 -7.58
N THR A 456 -27.86 8.81 -8.47
CA THR A 456 -26.88 9.90 -8.53
C THR A 456 -27.38 11.09 -7.72
N LEU A 457 -26.57 11.56 -6.77
CA LEU A 457 -26.91 12.65 -5.86
C LEU A 457 -26.40 14.01 -6.36
N GLY A 458 -26.85 15.08 -5.74
CA GLY A 458 -26.65 16.42 -6.25
C GLY A 458 -25.20 16.93 -6.30
N ASP A 459 -24.29 16.30 -5.58
CA ASP A 459 -22.83 16.55 -5.58
C ASP A 459 -22.05 15.61 -6.50
N GLY A 460 -22.75 14.68 -7.18
CA GLY A 460 -22.17 13.68 -8.07
C GLY A 460 -21.86 12.35 -7.38
N ALA A 461 -22.01 12.24 -6.06
CA ALA A 461 -21.92 10.98 -5.33
C ALA A 461 -23.01 10.01 -5.74
N THR A 462 -22.80 8.71 -5.56
CA THR A 462 -23.73 7.68 -6.04
C THR A 462 -24.04 6.65 -4.97
N ILE A 463 -25.27 6.09 -5.02
CA ILE A 463 -25.63 4.88 -4.29
C ILE A 463 -25.95 3.82 -5.33
N THR A 464 -25.18 2.74 -5.36
CA THR A 464 -25.38 1.60 -6.28
C THR A 464 -26.01 0.44 -5.55
N VAL A 465 -27.16 -0.06 -5.99
CA VAL A 465 -27.81 -1.24 -5.43
C VAL A 465 -27.54 -2.43 -6.34
N THR A 466 -26.68 -3.32 -5.92
CA THR A 466 -26.20 -4.44 -6.75
C THR A 466 -27.29 -5.51 -6.94
N GLY A 467 -27.43 -5.98 -8.18
CA GLY A 467 -28.41 -7.04 -8.52
C GLY A 467 -29.88 -6.58 -8.53
N VAL A 468 -30.14 -5.28 -8.42
CA VAL A 468 -31.49 -4.68 -8.44
C VAL A 468 -31.57 -3.70 -9.61
N HIS A 469 -32.63 -3.76 -10.42
CA HIS A 469 -32.88 -2.77 -11.47
C HIS A 469 -33.56 -1.51 -10.89
N SER A 470 -33.26 -0.37 -11.47
CA SER A 470 -33.88 0.91 -11.08
C SER A 470 -35.40 0.90 -11.14
N ALA A 471 -35.98 0.13 -12.09
CA ALA A 471 -37.41 -0.02 -12.26
C ALA A 471 -38.11 -0.87 -11.17
N ASP A 472 -37.33 -1.66 -10.39
CA ASP A 472 -37.85 -2.54 -9.33
C ASP A 472 -37.93 -1.81 -7.98
N LEU A 473 -37.19 -0.69 -7.83
CA LEU A 473 -37.24 0.12 -6.63
C LEU A 473 -38.54 0.97 -6.58
N THR A 474 -39.13 0.99 -5.40
CA THR A 474 -40.43 1.65 -5.15
C THR A 474 -40.33 2.63 -3.98
N SER A 475 -41.41 3.39 -3.76
CA SER A 475 -41.48 4.28 -2.57
C SER A 475 -41.34 3.55 -1.25
N ASP A 476 -41.60 2.24 -1.20
CA ASP A 476 -41.51 1.46 0.04
C ASP A 476 -40.05 1.17 0.43
N ASN A 477 -39.11 1.30 -0.53
CA ASN A 477 -37.68 1.10 -0.32
C ASN A 477 -36.95 2.37 0.13
N PHE A 478 -37.64 3.51 0.26
CA PHE A 478 -37.02 4.76 0.66
C PHE A 478 -37.72 5.40 1.86
N VAL A 479 -36.94 5.97 2.75
CA VAL A 479 -37.37 6.90 3.77
C VAL A 479 -36.50 8.17 3.68
N PHE A 480 -36.96 9.25 4.26
CA PHE A 480 -36.31 10.55 4.10
C PHE A 480 -36.22 11.24 5.44
N ASP A 481 -34.97 11.62 5.83
CA ASP A 481 -34.72 12.35 7.06
C ASP A 481 -35.29 11.67 8.34
N GLN A 482 -35.39 10.33 8.33
CA GLN A 482 -35.79 9.61 9.52
C GLN A 482 -34.68 9.75 10.57
N GLU A 483 -35.05 9.86 11.84
CA GLU A 483 -34.09 9.84 12.94
C GLU A 483 -33.89 8.36 13.36
N PRO A 484 -32.77 7.72 12.99
CA PRO A 484 -32.52 6.33 13.29
C PRO A 484 -32.27 6.13 14.77
N VAL A 485 -32.66 4.95 15.32
CA VAL A 485 -32.42 4.61 16.73
C VAL A 485 -31.49 3.42 16.81
N VAL A 486 -30.37 3.60 17.51
CA VAL A 486 -29.39 2.57 17.83
C VAL A 486 -29.52 2.18 19.29
N GLN A 487 -29.70 0.90 19.59
CA GLN A 487 -29.74 0.37 20.96
C GLN A 487 -28.41 -0.31 21.28
N ASN A 488 -27.70 0.17 22.31
CA ASN A 488 -26.51 -0.47 22.84
C ASN A 488 -26.68 -0.80 24.33
N ALA A 489 -26.95 -2.05 24.62
CA ALA A 489 -27.00 -2.56 26.01
C ALA A 489 -25.75 -3.40 26.37
N GLY A 490 -24.85 -3.61 25.44
CA GLY A 490 -23.61 -4.38 25.55
C GLY A 490 -22.36 -3.54 25.45
N VAL A 491 -21.37 -4.10 24.76
CA VAL A 491 -20.14 -3.39 24.43
C VAL A 491 -20.05 -3.28 22.91
N MET A 492 -20.08 -2.05 22.42
CA MET A 492 -19.77 -1.72 21.03
C MET A 492 -18.29 -1.33 20.97
N THR A 493 -17.49 -2.08 20.23
CA THR A 493 -16.03 -1.93 20.26
C THR A 493 -15.52 -1.39 18.94
N VAL A 494 -14.78 -0.28 18.97
CA VAL A 494 -14.01 0.24 17.84
C VAL A 494 -12.54 -0.11 18.10
N ASN A 495 -12.05 -1.12 17.39
CA ASN A 495 -10.68 -1.61 17.58
C ASN A 495 -9.63 -0.64 17.03
N ASP A 496 -8.37 -0.85 17.42
CA ASP A 496 -7.23 -0.04 16.97
C ASP A 496 -7.24 0.14 15.45
N GLY A 497 -7.11 1.39 15.00
CA GLY A 497 -7.13 1.77 13.60
C GLY A 497 -8.50 1.75 12.91
N ALA A 498 -9.56 1.25 13.58
CA ALA A 498 -10.89 1.16 13.00
C ALA A 498 -11.68 2.47 13.10
N MET A 499 -12.73 2.57 12.29
CA MET A 499 -13.71 3.66 12.31
C MET A 499 -15.12 3.08 12.40
N LEU A 500 -15.97 3.79 13.15
CA LEU A 500 -17.41 3.47 13.26
C LEU A 500 -18.23 4.74 13.07
N PRO A 501 -19.06 4.87 12.03
CA PRO A 501 -20.02 5.96 11.87
C PRO A 501 -21.29 5.69 12.69
N ILE A 502 -21.87 6.77 13.22
CA ILE A 502 -23.14 6.70 13.95
C ILE A 502 -23.92 8.01 13.83
N GLY A 503 -25.24 7.90 13.87
CA GLY A 503 -26.16 9.05 13.83
C GLY A 503 -27.48 8.76 14.50
N GLY A 504 -28.33 9.78 14.66
CA GLY A 504 -29.64 9.68 15.27
C GLY A 504 -29.61 9.53 16.79
N ILE A 505 -30.56 8.79 17.35
CA ILE A 505 -30.66 8.54 18.81
C ILE A 505 -29.88 7.25 19.14
N VAL A 506 -28.93 7.35 20.06
CA VAL A 506 -28.14 6.24 20.56
C VAL A 506 -28.56 5.96 22.01
N GLU A 507 -29.49 5.02 22.18
CA GLU A 507 -29.92 4.53 23.51
C GLU A 507 -28.80 3.64 24.08
N ASN A 508 -27.79 4.26 24.67
CA ASN A 508 -26.62 3.60 25.21
C ASN A 508 -26.79 3.34 26.71
N THR A 509 -27.15 2.12 27.09
CA THR A 509 -27.11 1.65 28.47
C THR A 509 -25.88 0.81 28.79
N GLY A 510 -25.06 0.53 27.79
CA GLY A 510 -23.83 -0.25 27.85
C GLY A 510 -22.57 0.61 27.71
N THR A 511 -21.65 0.15 26.89
CA THR A 511 -20.39 0.86 26.64
C THR A 511 -20.12 0.94 25.14
N ILE A 512 -19.71 2.10 24.66
CA ILE A 512 -19.04 2.30 23.37
C ILE A 512 -17.55 2.49 23.67
N ALA A 513 -16.70 1.61 23.19
CA ALA A 513 -15.28 1.58 23.54
C ALA A 513 -14.39 1.80 22.32
N LEU A 514 -13.62 2.91 22.33
CA LEU A 514 -12.55 3.18 21.36
C LEU A 514 -11.23 2.65 21.93
N GLY A 515 -10.61 1.72 21.22
CA GLY A 515 -9.47 0.94 21.70
C GLY A 515 -8.18 1.23 20.95
N SER A 516 -7.82 2.49 20.72
CA SER A 516 -6.52 2.84 20.12
C SER A 516 -5.35 2.31 20.95
N THR A 517 -4.34 1.79 20.28
CA THR A 517 -3.05 1.37 20.83
C THR A 517 -1.87 1.90 20.02
N GLY A 518 -2.12 2.88 19.14
CA GLY A 518 -1.12 3.53 18.31
C GLY A 518 -1.62 3.97 16.95
N ASP A 519 -2.63 3.30 16.41
CA ASP A 519 -3.29 3.72 15.17
C ASP A 519 -4.50 4.61 15.48
N ILE A 520 -4.85 5.49 14.51
CA ILE A 520 -5.97 6.42 14.70
C ILE A 520 -7.28 5.66 14.68
N THR A 521 -7.93 5.57 15.84
CA THR A 521 -9.24 4.94 16.02
C THR A 521 -10.32 6.00 16.03
N ARG A 522 -11.34 5.87 15.18
CA ARG A 522 -12.30 6.93 14.87
C ARG A 522 -13.73 6.56 15.22
N PHE A 523 -14.47 7.55 15.73
CA PHE A 523 -15.90 7.48 15.93
C PHE A 523 -16.51 8.69 15.21
N GLU A 524 -17.16 8.46 14.07
CA GLU A 524 -17.71 9.51 13.23
C GLU A 524 -19.15 9.81 13.60
N ILE A 525 -19.43 11.06 13.87
CA ILE A 525 -20.79 11.59 14.10
C ILE A 525 -21.32 12.08 12.76
N LEU A 526 -22.35 11.41 12.26
CA LEU A 526 -22.96 11.70 10.96
C LEU A 526 -23.77 13.01 10.99
N ALA A 527 -24.04 13.53 9.81
CA ALA A 527 -24.77 14.80 9.64
C ALA A 527 -26.12 14.78 10.36
N LYS A 528 -26.51 15.96 10.85
CA LYS A 528 -27.52 16.34 11.80
C LYS A 528 -27.03 16.12 13.24
N SER A 529 -27.07 14.93 13.79
CA SER A 529 -26.59 14.69 15.15
C SER A 529 -26.48 13.19 15.47
N ALA A 530 -25.67 12.89 16.52
CA ALA A 530 -25.83 11.70 17.33
C ALA A 530 -26.17 12.14 18.77
N THR A 531 -27.30 11.67 19.30
CA THR A 531 -27.75 11.94 20.66
C THR A 531 -27.52 10.73 21.52
N LEU A 532 -26.60 10.82 22.49
CA LEU A 532 -26.27 9.75 23.43
C LEU A 532 -27.19 9.87 24.67
N GLU A 533 -28.06 8.88 24.88
CA GLU A 533 -28.93 8.80 26.06
C GLU A 533 -28.94 7.38 26.64
N GLY A 534 -29.42 7.21 27.88
CA GLY A 534 -29.53 5.90 28.56
C GLY A 534 -28.54 5.69 29.69
N GLY A 535 -27.67 6.67 30.00
CA GLY A 535 -26.78 6.66 31.15
C GLY A 535 -25.59 5.69 31.06
N GLY A 536 -25.23 5.26 29.85
CA GLY A 536 -24.11 4.37 29.60
C GLY A 536 -22.75 5.10 29.52
N HIS A 537 -21.78 4.42 28.93
CA HIS A 537 -20.41 4.94 28.85
C HIS A 537 -19.92 5.01 27.39
N VAL A 538 -19.11 6.05 27.11
CA VAL A 538 -18.21 6.09 25.94
C VAL A 538 -16.80 6.15 26.50
N THR A 539 -16.01 5.12 26.24
CA THR A 539 -14.66 5.00 26.81
C THR A 539 -13.62 5.08 25.68
N LEU A 540 -12.67 5.99 25.85
CA LEU A 540 -11.51 6.11 25.00
C LEU A 540 -10.31 5.51 25.78
N SER A 541 -9.57 4.60 25.15
CA SER A 541 -8.32 4.08 25.74
C SER A 541 -7.36 5.23 26.07
N ASP A 542 -6.36 4.99 26.93
CA ASP A 542 -5.38 6.02 27.28
C ASP A 542 -4.37 6.24 26.13
N ASP A 543 -4.88 6.68 24.97
CA ASP A 543 -4.11 6.94 23.75
C ASP A 543 -4.62 8.20 23.05
N SER A 544 -3.70 9.07 22.62
CA SER A 544 -4.01 10.32 21.91
C SER A 544 -4.61 10.14 20.50
N HIS A 545 -4.57 8.91 19.96
CA HIS A 545 -5.08 8.57 18.63
C HIS A 545 -6.57 8.14 18.62
N ASN A 546 -7.25 8.15 19.76
CA ASN A 546 -8.70 8.08 19.77
C ASN A 546 -9.29 9.41 19.28
N VAL A 547 -10.18 9.38 18.30
CA VAL A 547 -10.76 10.59 17.70
C VAL A 547 -12.27 10.43 17.54
N VAL A 548 -13.02 11.32 18.18
CA VAL A 548 -14.45 11.53 17.93
C VAL A 548 -14.60 12.80 17.10
N PHE A 549 -15.23 12.73 15.94
CA PHE A 549 -15.34 13.89 15.03
C PHE A 549 -16.66 13.86 14.26
N GLY A 550 -17.03 14.97 13.65
CA GLY A 550 -18.22 15.09 12.82
C GLY A 550 -17.91 14.88 11.34
N SER A 551 -18.82 14.27 10.59
CA SER A 551 -18.76 14.20 9.13
C SER A 551 -18.75 15.62 8.49
N THR A 552 -19.27 16.61 9.23
CA THR A 552 -19.20 18.06 8.93
C THR A 552 -18.96 18.84 10.22
N PRO A 553 -18.46 20.09 10.15
CA PRO A 553 -18.33 20.94 11.35
C PRO A 553 -19.63 21.18 12.10
N ASP A 554 -20.78 21.12 11.41
CA ASP A 554 -22.10 21.32 11.98
C ASP A 554 -22.73 20.02 12.54
N ALA A 555 -22.10 18.85 12.33
CA ALA A 555 -22.54 17.60 12.93
C ALA A 555 -22.48 17.72 14.47
N ALA A 556 -23.54 17.35 15.16
CA ALA A 556 -23.64 17.57 16.60
C ALA A 556 -23.58 16.25 17.40
N LEU A 557 -22.66 16.19 18.37
CA LEU A 557 -22.72 15.19 19.44
C LEU A 557 -23.43 15.79 20.65
N VAL A 558 -24.59 15.21 20.99
CA VAL A 558 -25.37 15.60 22.15
C VAL A 558 -25.25 14.49 23.21
N ASN A 559 -24.49 14.75 24.27
CA ASN A 559 -24.37 13.86 25.42
C ASN A 559 -25.40 14.22 26.47
N VAL A 560 -26.54 13.52 26.50
CA VAL A 560 -27.62 13.79 27.42
C VAL A 560 -27.27 13.35 28.85
N ASP A 561 -26.88 12.12 29.05
CA ASP A 561 -26.66 11.54 30.37
C ASP A 561 -25.53 10.50 30.44
N ASN A 562 -24.81 10.27 29.33
CA ASN A 562 -23.71 9.32 29.31
C ASN A 562 -22.44 9.91 29.96
N THR A 563 -21.54 9.00 30.37
CA THR A 563 -20.18 9.36 30.77
C THR A 563 -19.22 9.08 29.61
N ILE A 564 -18.60 10.13 29.08
CA ILE A 564 -17.51 10.03 28.11
C ILE A 564 -16.20 10.16 28.87
N SER A 565 -15.31 9.13 28.78
CA SER A 565 -14.06 9.15 29.56
C SER A 565 -12.85 8.65 28.76
N GLY A 566 -11.64 9.01 29.20
CA GLY A 566 -10.38 8.54 28.64
C GLY A 566 -9.48 9.64 28.11
N ALA A 567 -8.76 9.33 27.01
CA ALA A 567 -7.80 10.20 26.36
C ALA A 567 -7.99 10.21 24.84
N GLY A 568 -7.57 11.29 24.17
CA GLY A 568 -7.69 11.45 22.73
C GLY A 568 -8.30 12.80 22.34
N GLN A 569 -9.01 12.85 21.22
CA GLN A 569 -9.61 14.05 20.67
C GLN A 569 -11.13 13.95 20.59
N LEU A 570 -11.82 14.94 21.08
CA LEU A 570 -13.26 15.07 21.00
C LEU A 570 -13.58 16.35 20.18
N GLY A 571 -13.95 16.13 18.92
CA GLY A 571 -14.29 17.17 17.97
C GLY A 571 -13.28 17.33 16.83
N ALA A 572 -11.98 17.33 17.10
CA ALA A 572 -10.92 17.49 16.10
C ALA A 572 -11.14 18.69 15.13
N GLY A 573 -11.75 19.77 15.62
CA GLY A 573 -12.10 20.96 14.85
C GLY A 573 -13.33 20.80 13.94
N GLN A 574 -14.02 19.66 13.97
CA GLN A 574 -15.13 19.32 13.07
C GLN A 574 -16.31 18.69 13.82
N LEU A 575 -16.78 19.36 14.86
CA LEU A 575 -17.93 18.87 15.63
C LEU A 575 -18.59 20.01 16.39
N THR A 576 -19.90 19.98 16.54
CA THR A 576 -20.62 20.72 17.57
C THR A 576 -20.82 19.80 18.78
N LEU A 577 -20.44 20.25 19.99
CA LEU A 577 -20.55 19.45 21.22
C LEU A 577 -21.53 20.11 22.20
N VAL A 578 -22.56 19.33 22.57
CA VAL A 578 -23.51 19.67 23.65
C VAL A 578 -23.38 18.60 24.74
N ASN A 579 -22.93 19.01 25.93
CA ASN A 579 -22.77 18.11 27.07
C ASN A 579 -23.75 18.43 28.18
N GLU A 580 -24.70 17.53 28.43
CA GLU A 580 -25.61 17.58 29.59
C GLU A 580 -25.24 16.46 30.61
N GLY A 581 -24.45 15.43 30.15
CA GLY A 581 -23.90 14.35 30.96
C GLY A 581 -22.54 14.70 31.58
N THR A 582 -21.63 13.74 31.54
CA THR A 582 -20.28 13.90 32.13
C THR A 582 -19.20 13.59 31.09
N ILE A 583 -18.18 14.43 30.99
CA ILE A 583 -16.96 14.18 30.23
C ILE A 583 -15.80 14.21 31.21
N VAL A 584 -14.99 13.12 31.27
CA VAL A 584 -13.91 12.95 32.24
C VAL A 584 -12.60 12.64 31.51
N ALA A 585 -11.58 13.46 31.68
CA ALA A 585 -10.20 13.15 31.29
C ALA A 585 -9.54 12.38 32.44
N ASP A 586 -9.51 11.05 32.37
CA ASP A 586 -8.98 10.16 33.42
C ASP A 586 -7.68 9.45 33.04
N GLY A 587 -7.17 9.66 31.80
CA GLY A 587 -5.97 9.05 31.27
C GLY A 587 -4.66 9.73 31.73
N ALA A 588 -3.54 9.05 31.47
CA ALA A 588 -2.21 9.65 31.56
C ALA A 588 -1.92 10.56 30.36
N ASN A 589 -2.58 10.32 29.21
CA ASN A 589 -2.63 11.21 28.07
C ASN A 589 -3.81 12.16 28.18
N ALA A 590 -3.72 13.33 27.55
CA ALA A 590 -4.76 14.34 27.58
C ALA A 590 -6.02 13.92 26.81
N LEU A 591 -7.18 14.35 27.30
CA LEU A 591 -8.40 14.47 26.50
C LEU A 591 -8.49 15.91 25.97
N VAL A 592 -8.52 16.07 24.66
CA VAL A 592 -8.58 17.39 24.01
C VAL A 592 -9.97 17.58 23.41
N ILE A 593 -10.64 18.66 23.76
CA ILE A 593 -11.91 19.06 23.15
C ILE A 593 -11.63 20.23 22.20
N ASP A 594 -11.83 19.99 20.91
CA ASP A 594 -11.70 21.02 19.86
C ASP A 594 -12.94 20.96 18.95
N THR A 595 -13.80 21.95 19.07
CA THR A 595 -15.00 22.09 18.25
C THR A 595 -14.85 23.16 17.14
N GLY A 596 -13.59 23.55 16.85
CA GLY A 596 -13.27 24.55 15.82
C GLY A 596 -13.90 25.90 16.12
N ALA A 597 -14.77 26.38 15.25
CA ALA A 597 -15.42 27.68 15.40
C ALA A 597 -16.64 27.66 16.35
N HIS A 598 -17.14 26.52 16.74
CA HIS A 598 -18.30 26.36 17.62
C HIS A 598 -17.88 26.38 19.09
N ALA A 599 -18.68 26.97 19.93
CA ALA A 599 -18.46 26.87 21.37
C ALA A 599 -18.98 25.54 21.91
N VAL A 600 -18.27 24.95 22.86
CA VAL A 600 -18.76 23.79 23.64
C VAL A 600 -19.92 24.27 24.53
N ALA A 601 -21.11 23.69 24.36
CA ALA A 601 -22.25 23.93 25.23
C ALA A 601 -22.22 22.94 26.39
N ASN A 602 -21.87 23.39 27.62
CA ASN A 602 -21.81 22.51 28.79
C ASN A 602 -22.90 22.85 29.81
N ALA A 603 -23.86 21.96 29.97
CA ALA A 603 -24.85 21.98 31.07
C ALA A 603 -24.58 20.88 32.12
N GLY A 604 -23.74 19.90 31.80
CA GLY A 604 -23.31 18.82 32.64
C GLY A 604 -21.96 19.07 33.35
N THR A 605 -21.07 18.09 33.35
CA THR A 605 -19.77 18.22 33.99
C THR A 605 -18.64 17.97 32.98
N LEU A 606 -17.64 18.85 32.98
CA LEU A 606 -16.34 18.66 32.34
C LEU A 606 -15.31 18.50 33.44
N GLU A 607 -14.70 17.33 33.55
CA GLU A 607 -13.85 16.95 34.70
C GLU A 607 -12.47 16.43 34.23
N ALA A 608 -11.45 16.79 34.97
CA ALA A 608 -10.10 16.24 34.81
C ALA A 608 -9.66 15.52 36.09
N THR A 609 -9.41 14.21 35.98
CA THR A 609 -8.95 13.38 37.11
C THR A 609 -7.57 12.74 36.82
N GLY A 610 -7.23 12.58 35.55
CA GLY A 610 -5.99 11.95 35.10
C GLY A 610 -4.81 12.89 34.97
N GLY A 611 -3.60 12.31 34.91
CA GLY A 611 -2.35 13.08 34.78
C GLY A 611 -2.21 13.81 33.45
N GLY A 612 -2.89 13.35 32.38
CA GLY A 612 -2.91 14.03 31.08
C GLY A 612 -3.75 15.29 31.04
N GLY A 613 -4.78 15.38 31.91
CA GLY A 613 -5.66 16.53 32.02
C GLY A 613 -6.69 16.64 30.90
N LEU A 614 -7.56 17.63 31.04
CA LEU A 614 -8.56 18.05 30.04
C LEU A 614 -8.14 19.38 29.44
N VAL A 615 -8.00 19.41 28.12
CA VAL A 615 -7.68 20.63 27.37
C VAL A 615 -8.84 20.97 26.46
N ILE A 616 -9.35 22.21 26.54
CA ILE A 616 -10.42 22.70 25.69
C ILE A 616 -9.90 23.86 24.86
N GLU A 617 -9.74 23.60 23.56
CA GLU A 617 -9.22 24.59 22.60
C GLU A 617 -10.25 25.64 22.21
N SER A 618 -11.53 25.30 22.29
CA SER A 618 -12.65 26.09 21.86
C SER A 618 -13.22 26.96 23.00
N ALA A 619 -14.03 27.97 22.68
CA ALA A 619 -14.83 28.67 23.65
C ALA A 619 -15.84 27.74 24.34
N VAL A 620 -16.23 28.06 25.58
CA VAL A 620 -17.19 27.27 26.37
C VAL A 620 -18.37 28.15 26.81
N THR A 621 -19.57 27.70 26.54
CA THR A 621 -20.77 28.22 27.17
C THR A 621 -21.16 27.29 28.31
N ASN A 622 -20.79 27.65 29.53
CA ASN A 622 -20.96 26.81 30.71
C ASN A 622 -22.18 27.20 31.54
N THR A 623 -23.11 26.31 31.74
CA THR A 623 -24.19 26.41 32.73
C THR A 623 -24.12 25.26 33.76
N GLY A 624 -23.18 24.33 33.58
CA GLY A 624 -22.87 23.19 34.43
C GLY A 624 -21.65 23.39 35.32
N ASN A 625 -20.80 22.39 35.41
CA ASN A 625 -19.61 22.42 36.24
C ASN A 625 -18.33 22.14 35.44
N LEU A 626 -17.29 22.94 35.68
CA LEU A 626 -15.92 22.76 35.23
C LEU A 626 -15.09 22.26 36.42
N TRP A 627 -14.50 21.07 36.39
CA TRP A 627 -13.91 20.48 37.57
C TRP A 627 -12.47 19.97 37.33
N ALA A 628 -11.52 20.75 37.87
CA ALA A 628 -10.13 20.29 37.98
C ALA A 628 -10.01 19.43 39.26
N ASN A 629 -10.17 18.10 39.13
CA ASN A 629 -10.23 17.14 40.22
C ASN A 629 -8.97 16.24 40.23
N ASN A 630 -7.91 16.71 40.86
CA ASN A 630 -6.57 16.12 40.84
C ASN A 630 -5.88 16.08 39.45
N GLY A 631 -6.60 16.27 38.36
CA GLY A 631 -6.13 16.49 36.99
C GLY A 631 -6.28 17.96 36.60
N ASN A 632 -5.45 18.45 35.70
CA ASN A 632 -5.51 19.84 35.24
C ASN A 632 -6.61 20.02 34.21
N LEU A 633 -7.32 21.17 34.28
CA LEU A 633 -8.29 21.61 33.30
C LEU A 633 -7.81 22.91 32.68
N THR A 634 -7.49 22.91 31.40
CA THR A 634 -7.07 24.10 30.64
C THR A 634 -8.13 24.48 29.62
N ILE A 635 -8.57 25.74 29.58
CA ILE A 635 -9.53 26.26 28.60
C ILE A 635 -8.90 27.45 27.90
N HIS A 636 -8.57 27.31 26.61
CA HIS A 636 -7.91 28.36 25.83
C HIS A 636 -8.89 29.44 25.35
N GLY A 637 -10.14 29.07 25.08
CA GLY A 637 -11.18 29.98 24.65
C GLY A 637 -11.82 30.74 25.79
N ASP A 638 -12.73 31.69 25.45
CA ASP A 638 -13.54 32.40 26.43
C ASP A 638 -14.56 31.48 27.09
N VAL A 639 -14.81 31.66 28.40
CA VAL A 639 -15.84 30.92 29.13
C VAL A 639 -16.97 31.86 29.51
N THR A 640 -18.14 31.57 28.97
CA THR A 640 -19.38 32.37 29.20
C THR A 640 -20.46 31.50 29.86
N GLY A 641 -21.45 32.10 30.44
CA GLY A 641 -22.55 31.38 31.09
C GLY A 641 -22.67 31.72 32.58
N ALA A 642 -23.37 30.89 33.31
CA ALA A 642 -23.63 31.07 34.75
C ALA A 642 -23.42 29.77 35.54
N GLY A 643 -22.51 28.95 35.08
CA GLY A 643 -22.11 27.69 35.69
C GLY A 643 -21.21 27.89 36.92
N SER A 644 -20.40 26.85 37.19
CA SER A 644 -19.45 26.88 38.31
C SER A 644 -18.16 26.18 37.91
N ALA A 645 -17.08 26.56 38.58
CA ALA A 645 -15.79 25.93 38.45
C ALA A 645 -15.28 25.43 39.82
N THR A 646 -14.68 24.24 39.88
CA THR A 646 -14.17 23.63 41.11
C THR A 646 -12.74 23.19 40.95
N ILE A 647 -11.90 23.43 41.93
CA ILE A 647 -10.53 22.97 42.02
C ILE A 647 -10.40 22.07 43.23
N SER A 648 -9.94 20.82 43.02
CA SER A 648 -9.76 19.82 44.09
C SER A 648 -8.35 19.25 44.02
N GLY A 649 -7.77 18.96 45.20
CA GLY A 649 -6.40 18.42 45.27
C GLY A 649 -5.35 19.44 44.86
N ALA A 650 -4.32 19.01 44.14
CA ALA A 650 -3.23 19.86 43.65
C ALA A 650 -3.40 20.26 42.17
N ALA A 651 -4.62 20.30 41.68
CA ALA A 651 -4.93 20.53 40.27
C ALA A 651 -4.81 22.01 39.89
N THR A 652 -4.57 22.29 38.63
CA THR A 652 -4.66 23.62 38.03
C THR A 652 -5.92 23.72 37.19
N LEU A 653 -6.69 24.77 37.42
CA LEU A 653 -7.72 25.27 36.50
C LEU A 653 -7.19 26.51 35.81
N GLU A 654 -7.09 26.46 34.50
CA GLU A 654 -6.57 27.55 33.66
C GLU A 654 -7.66 28.11 32.77
N PHE A 655 -7.83 29.46 32.82
CA PHE A 655 -8.61 30.23 31.86
C PHE A 655 -7.66 31.05 31.00
N GLY A 656 -7.48 30.64 29.75
CA GLY A 656 -6.69 31.34 28.73
C GLY A 656 -7.41 32.57 28.17
N GLY A 657 -8.75 32.53 28.09
CA GLY A 657 -9.61 33.62 27.68
C GLY A 657 -10.28 34.32 28.85
N ALA A 658 -11.27 35.21 28.56
CA ALA A 658 -12.12 35.82 29.54
C ALA A 658 -13.05 34.79 30.22
N SER A 659 -13.31 34.96 31.53
CA SER A 659 -14.21 34.05 32.25
C SER A 659 -15.05 34.79 33.29
N ALA A 660 -16.34 34.47 33.38
CA ALA A 660 -17.25 34.94 34.41
C ALA A 660 -17.55 33.82 35.46
N GLU A 661 -16.89 32.68 35.39
CA GLU A 661 -17.18 31.52 36.24
C GLU A 661 -16.80 31.74 37.71
N ASN A 662 -17.76 31.43 38.58
CA ASN A 662 -17.46 31.36 40.01
C ASN A 662 -16.60 30.12 40.31
N THR A 663 -15.41 30.36 40.84
CA THR A 663 -14.44 29.30 41.09
C THR A 663 -14.35 28.97 42.58
N THR A 664 -14.42 27.70 42.95
CA THR A 664 -14.34 27.21 44.33
C THR A 664 -13.14 26.31 44.52
N PHE A 665 -12.25 26.63 45.43
CA PHE A 665 -11.26 25.66 45.93
C PHE A 665 -11.97 24.77 46.96
N ALA A 666 -11.93 23.45 46.71
CA ALA A 666 -12.50 22.46 47.62
C ALA A 666 -11.75 22.44 48.95
N ASP A 667 -12.39 21.97 50.01
CA ASP A 667 -11.76 21.86 51.32
C ASP A 667 -10.49 20.99 51.29
N GLY A 668 -9.38 21.57 51.70
CA GLY A 668 -8.06 20.91 51.70
C GLY A 668 -7.39 20.85 50.31
N ALA A 669 -7.86 21.62 49.37
CA ALA A 669 -7.15 21.79 48.12
C ALA A 669 -5.75 22.43 48.34
N ALA A 670 -4.86 22.18 47.39
CA ALA A 670 -3.60 22.89 47.26
C ALA A 670 -3.38 23.18 45.77
N GLY A 671 -4.47 23.70 45.17
CA GLY A 671 -4.59 23.88 43.73
C GLY A 671 -4.23 25.27 43.24
N THR A 672 -4.29 25.46 41.95
CA THR A 672 -3.98 26.72 41.27
C THR A 672 -5.15 27.16 40.40
N LEU A 673 -5.59 28.41 40.55
CA LEU A 673 -6.36 29.07 39.52
C LEU A 673 -5.39 29.93 38.69
N LYS A 674 -5.26 29.60 37.43
CA LYS A 674 -4.37 30.28 36.47
C LYS A 674 -5.21 31.14 35.53
N LEU A 675 -4.83 32.40 35.37
CA LEU A 675 -5.51 33.39 34.54
C LEU A 675 -4.51 33.99 33.55
N ASP A 676 -4.68 33.73 32.24
CA ASP A 676 -3.82 34.31 31.22
C ASP A 676 -4.29 35.69 30.77
N GLN A 677 -5.57 36.02 31.02
CA GLN A 677 -6.18 37.33 30.83
C GLN A 677 -6.90 37.77 32.11
N SER A 678 -6.13 38.11 33.15
CA SER A 678 -6.66 38.35 34.49
C SER A 678 -7.68 39.51 34.55
N ALA A 679 -7.54 40.51 33.68
CA ALA A 679 -8.52 41.62 33.56
C ALA A 679 -9.86 41.15 32.98
N GLY A 680 -9.91 40.02 32.25
CA GLY A 680 -11.11 39.39 31.71
C GLY A 680 -11.82 38.44 32.69
N PHE A 681 -11.23 38.18 33.87
CA PHE A 681 -11.87 37.34 34.88
C PHE A 681 -12.79 38.19 35.76
N THR A 682 -14.08 37.89 35.71
CA THR A 682 -15.13 38.64 36.46
C THR A 682 -15.85 37.76 37.50
N GLY A 683 -15.51 36.49 37.58
CA GLY A 683 -16.05 35.53 38.54
C GLY A 683 -15.58 35.80 39.98
N THR A 684 -16.18 35.08 40.90
CA THR A 684 -15.83 35.15 42.33
C THR A 684 -15.09 33.89 42.73
N VAL A 685 -14.00 34.02 43.45
CA VAL A 685 -13.20 32.92 44.00
C VAL A 685 -13.57 32.68 45.44
N SER A 686 -13.98 31.45 45.78
CA SER A 686 -14.31 30.98 47.12
C SER A 686 -13.39 29.81 47.57
N GLY A 687 -13.27 29.60 48.89
CA GLY A 687 -12.44 28.54 49.44
C GLY A 687 -10.93 28.77 49.37
N PHE A 688 -10.47 29.92 48.84
CA PHE A 688 -9.06 30.24 48.69
C PHE A 688 -8.36 30.29 50.07
N GLY A 689 -7.42 29.38 50.28
CA GLY A 689 -6.78 29.12 51.60
C GLY A 689 -5.30 28.86 51.53
N ALA A 690 -4.78 28.34 52.65
CA ALA A 690 -3.36 27.94 52.71
C ALA A 690 -3.08 26.75 51.80
N GLY A 691 -2.11 26.89 50.92
CA GLY A 691 -1.72 25.88 49.93
C GLY A 691 -2.27 26.18 48.51
N ASP A 692 -3.30 27.02 48.42
CA ASP A 692 -3.84 27.43 47.12
C ASP A 692 -3.02 28.57 46.51
N SER A 693 -3.09 28.68 45.20
CA SER A 693 -2.43 29.77 44.46
C SER A 693 -3.34 30.35 43.38
N LEU A 694 -3.15 31.66 43.14
CA LEU A 694 -3.68 32.37 42.00
C LEU A 694 -2.49 32.78 41.14
N ASP A 695 -2.42 32.27 39.93
CA ASP A 695 -1.37 32.55 38.95
C ASP A 695 -1.89 33.54 37.88
N LEU A 696 -1.26 34.71 37.83
CA LEU A 696 -1.63 35.83 36.95
C LEU A 696 -0.51 35.97 35.89
N THR A 697 -0.64 35.31 34.79
CA THR A 697 0.44 35.21 33.78
C THR A 697 0.68 36.50 33.03
N ASP A 698 -0.37 37.35 32.92
CA ASP A 698 -0.34 38.65 32.25
C ASP A 698 0.14 39.79 33.15
N VAL A 699 0.27 39.58 34.47
CA VAL A 699 0.79 40.57 35.43
C VAL A 699 2.26 40.25 35.75
N LEU A 700 3.18 41.07 35.23
CA LEU A 700 4.62 40.80 35.36
C LEU A 700 5.10 40.89 36.80
N PHE A 701 5.88 39.91 37.27
CA PHE A 701 6.48 39.98 38.59
C PHE A 701 7.78 40.78 38.57
N GLY A 702 7.89 41.78 39.50
CA GLY A 702 9.09 42.60 39.60
C GLY A 702 8.97 43.68 40.67
N ASP A 703 9.94 44.62 40.69
CA ASP A 703 10.02 45.71 41.72
C ASP A 703 8.83 46.68 41.67
N HIS A 704 8.07 46.69 40.60
CA HIS A 704 6.90 47.54 40.45
C HIS A 704 5.57 46.80 40.68
N THR A 705 5.61 45.52 40.96
CA THR A 705 4.41 44.70 41.18
C THR A 705 3.86 45.03 42.57
N THR A 706 2.64 45.48 42.59
CA THR A 706 1.92 45.88 43.81
C THR A 706 0.79 44.91 44.12
N LEU A 707 0.50 44.71 45.40
CA LEU A 707 -0.61 43.87 45.85
C LEU A 707 -1.39 44.65 46.90
N SER A 708 -2.71 44.62 46.81
CA SER A 708 -3.59 45.11 47.88
C SER A 708 -4.85 44.22 47.97
N PHE A 709 -5.36 44.09 49.19
CA PHE A 709 -6.62 43.44 49.46
C PHE A 709 -7.54 44.40 50.19
N THR A 710 -8.71 44.65 49.60
CA THR A 710 -9.75 45.53 50.19
C THR A 710 -10.92 44.63 50.62
N ALA A 711 -11.09 44.47 51.94
CA ALA A 711 -12.20 43.71 52.49
C ALA A 711 -13.56 44.41 52.21
N ASN A 712 -14.62 43.62 52.00
CA ASN A 712 -15.98 44.13 51.91
C ASN A 712 -16.51 44.54 53.29
N ASP A 713 -17.56 45.37 53.33
CA ASP A 713 -18.15 45.89 54.57
C ASP A 713 -18.67 44.79 55.50
N ALA A 714 -19.03 43.59 54.96
CA ALA A 714 -19.55 42.49 55.73
C ALA A 714 -18.43 41.58 56.33
N GLY A 715 -17.18 41.79 55.95
CA GLY A 715 -16.05 40.96 56.37
C GLY A 715 -16.12 39.52 55.85
N THR A 716 -16.94 39.26 54.83
CA THR A 716 -17.15 37.92 54.26
C THR A 716 -16.34 37.71 52.96
N GLY A 717 -15.41 38.59 52.65
CA GLY A 717 -14.58 38.57 51.45
C GLY A 717 -14.00 39.94 51.13
N GLY A 718 -13.56 40.16 49.93
CA GLY A 718 -12.98 41.41 49.45
C GLY A 718 -12.46 41.31 48.02
N THR A 719 -11.82 42.37 47.55
CA THR A 719 -11.19 42.41 46.24
C THR A 719 -9.68 42.40 46.40
N LEU A 720 -9.04 41.40 45.81
CA LEU A 720 -7.60 41.31 45.63
C LEU A 720 -7.22 42.07 44.36
N THR A 721 -6.33 43.04 44.47
CA THR A 721 -5.81 43.80 43.34
C THR A 721 -4.30 43.57 43.23
N VAL A 722 -3.83 43.12 42.05
CA VAL A 722 -2.40 42.92 41.73
C VAL A 722 -2.10 43.69 40.45
N SER A 723 -1.06 44.53 40.46
CA SER A 723 -0.71 45.33 39.29
C SER A 723 0.79 45.48 39.14
N ASP A 724 1.27 45.42 37.91
CA ASP A 724 2.67 45.70 37.50
C ASP A 724 2.83 47.15 36.98
N GLY A 725 1.74 47.96 37.02
CA GLY A 725 1.70 49.32 36.48
C GLY A 725 1.27 49.37 35.00
N VAL A 726 1.17 48.25 34.32
CA VAL A 726 0.65 48.11 32.93
C VAL A 726 -0.64 47.30 32.96
N HIS A 727 -0.59 46.10 33.56
CA HIS A 727 -1.73 45.21 33.74
C HIS A 727 -2.23 45.25 35.17
N THR A 728 -3.51 45.06 35.34
CA THR A 728 -4.12 45.05 36.68
C THR A 728 -5.18 43.96 36.75
N ALA A 729 -4.95 43.00 37.60
CA ALA A 729 -5.91 41.97 37.97
C ALA A 729 -6.75 42.44 39.16
N GLN A 730 -8.07 42.27 39.12
CA GLN A 730 -8.98 42.44 40.22
C GLN A 730 -9.83 41.20 40.43
N VAL A 731 -9.54 40.45 41.46
CA VAL A 731 -10.20 39.17 41.75
C VAL A 731 -11.05 39.30 43.01
N ALA A 732 -12.34 39.04 42.88
CA ALA A 732 -13.26 39.00 44.01
C ALA A 732 -13.07 37.71 44.80
N LEU A 733 -12.63 37.80 46.05
CA LEU A 733 -12.45 36.66 46.94
C LEU A 733 -13.58 36.57 47.95
N GLN A 734 -14.17 35.39 48.16
CA GLN A 734 -15.13 35.06 49.23
C GLN A 734 -14.50 34.23 50.31
N GLY A 735 -14.78 34.54 51.55
CA GLY A 735 -14.28 33.86 52.75
C GLY A 735 -13.74 34.81 53.79
N ASN A 736 -13.55 34.31 55.00
CA ASN A 736 -12.93 35.12 56.07
C ASN A 736 -11.41 35.13 55.92
N LEU A 737 -10.90 36.07 55.14
CA LEU A 737 -9.48 36.27 54.88
C LEU A 737 -8.84 37.31 55.84
N SER A 738 -9.59 37.75 56.85
CA SER A 738 -9.14 38.77 57.82
C SER A 738 -8.01 38.26 58.73
N GLY A 739 -6.97 39.05 58.88
CA GLY A 739 -5.81 38.73 59.74
C GLY A 739 -4.73 37.84 59.10
N GLY A 740 -4.97 37.31 57.91
CA GLY A 740 -3.94 36.68 57.07
C GLY A 740 -3.20 37.70 56.20
N SER A 741 -2.24 37.22 55.43
CA SER A 741 -1.50 38.03 54.47
C SER A 741 -1.39 37.31 53.12
N PHE A 742 -1.42 38.09 52.04
CA PHE A 742 -1.14 37.62 50.69
C PHE A 742 0.35 37.83 50.38
N GLN A 743 0.95 36.89 49.69
CA GLN A 743 2.34 36.93 49.25
C GLN A 743 2.41 36.83 47.73
N LEU A 744 3.36 37.57 47.16
CA LEU A 744 3.68 37.54 45.75
C LEU A 744 4.94 36.68 45.53
N ALA A 745 4.93 35.89 44.50
CA ALA A 745 6.06 35.13 43.97
C ALA A 745 6.09 35.21 42.45
N HIS A 746 7.23 34.90 41.90
CA HIS A 746 7.40 34.71 40.46
C HIS A 746 6.78 33.36 40.07
N ASP A 747 6.05 33.33 38.96
CA ASP A 747 5.60 32.08 38.35
C ASP A 747 6.77 31.35 37.65
N GLN A 748 6.52 30.28 36.91
CA GLN A 748 7.55 29.59 36.11
C GLN A 748 7.92 30.36 34.81
N GLY A 749 7.14 31.38 34.44
CA GLY A 749 7.31 32.28 33.30
C GLY A 749 7.81 33.65 33.68
N SER A 750 7.02 34.66 33.46
CA SER A 750 7.26 36.06 33.84
C SER A 750 6.11 36.68 34.67
N GLY A 751 5.09 35.89 34.95
CA GLY A 751 3.89 36.31 35.66
C GLY A 751 4.03 36.33 37.17
N THR A 752 2.92 36.60 37.83
CA THR A 752 2.84 36.79 39.29
C THR A 752 1.93 35.74 39.93
N VAL A 753 2.48 34.97 40.87
CA VAL A 753 1.69 34.06 41.71
C VAL A 753 1.37 34.70 43.03
N VAL A 754 0.09 34.60 43.42
CA VAL A 754 -0.40 35.03 44.74
C VAL A 754 -0.75 33.83 45.58
N THR A 755 -0.27 33.83 46.82
CA THR A 755 -0.61 32.79 47.81
C THR A 755 -1.14 33.47 49.10
N TYR A 756 -1.93 32.73 49.89
CA TYR A 756 -2.47 33.19 51.14
C TYR A 756 -1.84 32.51 52.34
N VAL A 757 -1.39 33.30 53.31
CA VAL A 757 -0.83 32.83 54.60
C VAL A 757 -1.86 33.18 55.69
N PRO A 758 -2.51 32.16 56.29
CA PRO A 758 -3.47 32.39 57.36
C PRO A 758 -2.83 32.99 58.61
N PRO A 759 -3.61 33.66 59.44
CA PRO A 759 -3.10 34.18 60.71
C PRO A 759 -2.62 33.02 61.61
N PRO A 760 -1.57 33.21 62.43
CA PRO A 760 -1.12 32.21 63.37
C PRO A 760 -2.25 31.84 64.35
N LEU A 761 -2.44 30.55 64.57
CA LEU A 761 -3.42 30.07 65.55
C LEU A 761 -3.18 30.76 66.91
N PRO A 762 -4.20 31.23 67.60
CA PRO A 762 -4.03 31.78 68.93
C PRO A 762 -3.43 30.72 69.82
N HIS A 763 -2.32 31.05 70.48
CA HIS A 763 -1.73 30.18 71.52
C HIS A 763 -2.79 29.95 72.61
N VAL A 764 -3.32 28.73 72.67
CA VAL A 764 -4.05 28.32 73.88
C VAL A 764 -3.04 28.25 75.00
N GLN A 765 -3.02 29.26 75.86
CA GLN A 765 -2.27 29.13 77.09
C GLN A 765 -2.97 28.06 77.93
N ASP A 766 -2.28 26.94 78.13
CA ASP A 766 -2.69 25.98 79.14
C ASP A 766 -2.80 26.69 80.49
N VAL A 767 -4.01 26.76 81.04
CA VAL A 767 -4.30 27.27 82.40
C VAL A 767 -4.18 26.12 83.39
#